data_0734764d8a4bce7989edee95cd1401f7
#
_entry.id   0734764d8a4bce7989edee95cd1401f7
#
_cell.length_a   1.000
_cell.length_b   1.000
_cell.length_c   1.000
_cell.angle_alpha   90.00
_cell.angle_beta   90.00
_cell.angle_gamma   90.00
#
_symmetry.space_group_name_H-M   'P 1'
#
loop_
_entity.id
_entity.type
_entity.pdbx_description
1 polymer ?
#
loop_
_entity_poly.entity_id
_entity_poly.type
_entity_poly.pdbx_seq_one_letter_code
_entity_poly.pdbx_strand_id
1 'polypeptide(L)'
;MAAAAQGVWAIDVGTNALKALQMRHGDQGLEVTDFAYIEHSKNLSSGDLQQEDKDQIIAETLRKLLDEKDLSKSEVAISIAGQNSFARFVKLPPVEPKKIPEIVQFEAVQQIPFDINEVEWDWQLMEAEDSPDKSVGLFAIKNELIAEVMDHFTKEKLRVTCVQIAPMALYNYAVYDLKELEQFPQKAVIILDVGAENTTLAVCSRDTIWQRSIRIGGNTFTRAIADAFHKNFETAEKLKRTAPMSKYMRQIYTAMKSVYTDLGSEIQRSLGFYSSSPEGRDKTFSKVIAMGGGMKLQGLSKYLTQTLGMQVIKPDTFERLAVSPDISVAKFHENVSDFGIAYGLGVQLLGEAKIRTNLLPRKIARAMAWTRKARIFTAAASVLLAVMVLGLGRAYKDLKTYDSHQATRNEAAAILGQINAITGSIAEQQSRLQPLEDEIKKYMESFKYRQAVPQFVETLVKCLPNKENTPEQKDLYEAVESGNVEGVLAVPRPERKLLFITRIAMEYSDDLAKAKFPQPGTQDRTMTPRRRTPTMPILIDPMLEMMQPPVMPGGDMGIPGAPMPGTQTEKTGMGFTLLIEGYSPYRKISELLDPVSVGEDQSRWGVVTRFENLAKLFPGIPFELFDRHDVAHFKVETGLVDLDSKTVPPGIGIIKEVERVPKPTSPTGVAAM
;
A
#
# COMPACT_ATOMS: atom_id res chain seq x y z
N MET A 1 -18.63 19.63 4.57
CA MET A 1 -18.91 20.62 5.63
C MET A 1 -19.92 21.70 5.24
N ALA A 2 -20.11 22.08 3.98
CA ALA A 2 -21.12 23.11 3.62
C ALA A 2 -22.59 22.64 3.65
N ALA A 3 -22.88 21.33 3.55
CA ALA A 3 -24.26 20.80 3.61
C ALA A 3 -24.83 20.74 5.03
N ALA A 4 -23.98 20.65 6.04
CA ALA A 4 -24.42 20.60 7.45
C ALA A 4 -24.99 21.95 7.95
N ALA A 5 -24.70 23.05 7.28
CA ALA A 5 -25.22 24.36 7.63
C ALA A 5 -26.66 24.63 7.16
N GLN A 6 -27.18 23.83 6.20
CA GLN A 6 -28.52 24.03 5.62
C GLN A 6 -29.61 23.09 6.16
N GLY A 7 -29.25 22.11 7.00
CA GLY A 7 -30.19 21.12 7.51
C GLY A 7 -30.51 20.00 6.52
N VAL A 8 -31.12 18.92 7.03
CA VAL A 8 -31.55 17.75 6.28
C VAL A 8 -33.07 17.63 6.36
N TRP A 9 -33.71 17.13 5.30
CA TRP A 9 -35.15 16.86 5.32
C TRP A 9 -35.45 15.37 5.48
N ALA A 10 -36.30 15.05 6.39
CA ALA A 10 -36.83 13.71 6.64
C ALA A 10 -38.30 13.67 6.31
N ILE A 11 -38.71 12.82 5.37
CA ILE A 11 -40.09 12.79 4.83
C ILE A 11 -40.69 11.40 5.04
N ASP A 12 -41.85 11.36 5.67
CA ASP A 12 -42.68 10.19 5.82
C ASP A 12 -44.01 10.40 5.04
N VAL A 13 -44.19 9.65 3.97
CA VAL A 13 -45.42 9.65 3.18
C VAL A 13 -46.33 8.54 3.70
N GLY A 14 -47.24 8.92 4.61
CA GLY A 14 -48.21 7.99 5.16
C GLY A 14 -49.46 7.91 4.27
N THR A 15 -50.42 7.02 4.62
CA THR A 15 -51.66 6.80 3.87
C THR A 15 -52.64 7.99 3.94
N ASN A 16 -52.56 8.80 5.00
CA ASN A 16 -53.49 9.94 5.19
C ASN A 16 -52.81 11.30 5.05
N ALA A 17 -51.53 11.39 5.35
CA ALA A 17 -50.77 12.65 5.34
C ALA A 17 -49.29 12.42 5.07
N LEU A 18 -48.67 13.41 4.45
CA LEU A 18 -47.24 13.57 4.39
C LEU A 18 -46.75 14.32 5.62
N LYS A 19 -45.67 13.85 6.22
CA LYS A 19 -45.01 14.48 7.36
C LYS A 19 -43.55 14.71 7.00
N ALA A 20 -43.04 15.90 7.26
CA ALA A 20 -41.67 16.25 6.97
C ALA A 20 -41.06 17.08 8.10
N LEU A 21 -39.81 16.80 8.42
CA LEU A 21 -39.02 17.56 9.38
C LEU A 21 -37.69 18.00 8.72
N GLN A 22 -37.40 19.28 8.88
CA GLN A 22 -36.06 19.78 8.64
C GLN A 22 -35.28 19.83 9.94
N MET A 23 -34.10 19.20 9.95
CA MET A 23 -33.28 19.10 11.15
C MET A 23 -31.82 19.46 10.84
N ARG A 24 -31.12 19.97 11.86
CA ARG A 24 -29.69 20.25 11.81
C ARG A 24 -29.03 19.95 13.15
N HIS A 25 -27.71 19.97 13.17
CA HIS A 25 -26.99 20.05 14.43
C HIS A 25 -27.10 21.48 14.99
N GLY A 26 -27.62 21.61 16.21
CA GLY A 26 -27.65 22.84 16.99
C GLY A 26 -26.59 22.82 18.10
N ASP A 27 -26.56 23.90 18.89
CA ASP A 27 -25.56 24.05 19.96
C ASP A 27 -25.75 23.04 21.12
N GLN A 28 -26.95 22.53 21.31
CA GLN A 28 -27.29 21.61 22.41
C GLN A 28 -27.71 20.21 21.95
N GLY A 29 -27.42 19.84 20.71
CA GLY A 29 -27.85 18.60 20.11
C GLY A 29 -28.57 18.83 18.77
N LEU A 30 -29.53 17.95 18.44
CA LEU A 30 -30.31 18.12 17.22
C LEU A 30 -31.41 19.17 17.40
N GLU A 31 -31.64 19.96 16.37
CA GLU A 31 -32.64 21.03 16.33
C GLU A 31 -33.54 20.85 15.12
N VAL A 32 -34.85 20.97 15.31
CA VAL A 32 -35.82 21.10 14.21
C VAL A 32 -35.92 22.58 13.80
N THR A 33 -35.67 22.82 12.51
CA THR A 33 -35.67 24.19 11.93
C THR A 33 -36.87 24.48 11.10
N ASP A 34 -37.58 23.44 10.63
CA ASP A 34 -38.82 23.56 9.91
C ASP A 34 -39.57 22.22 9.92
N PHE A 35 -40.88 22.26 9.66
CA PHE A 35 -41.71 21.08 9.55
C PHE A 35 -42.90 21.29 8.61
N ALA A 36 -43.44 20.18 8.12
CA ALA A 36 -44.69 20.17 7.37
C ALA A 36 -45.55 18.98 7.76
N TYR A 37 -46.85 19.22 7.92
CA TYR A 37 -47.87 18.21 8.06
C TYR A 37 -48.96 18.51 7.02
N ILE A 38 -49.04 17.72 5.96
CA ILE A 38 -49.90 17.96 4.82
C ILE A 38 -50.82 16.76 4.64
N GLU A 39 -52.13 16.94 4.91
CA GLU A 39 -53.11 15.91 4.64
C GLU A 39 -53.31 15.74 3.14
N HIS A 40 -53.41 14.49 2.69
CA HIS A 40 -53.77 14.17 1.33
C HIS A 40 -55.22 14.61 1.01
N SER A 41 -55.50 14.92 -0.24
CA SER A 41 -56.83 15.29 -0.71
C SER A 41 -57.90 14.19 -0.45
N LYS A 42 -57.42 12.92 -0.52
CA LYS A 42 -58.18 11.72 -0.12
C LYS A 42 -57.29 10.74 0.59
N ASN A 43 -57.88 9.87 1.43
CA ASN A 43 -57.12 8.78 2.04
C ASN A 43 -56.70 7.77 0.97
N LEU A 44 -55.37 7.47 0.88
CA LEU A 44 -54.79 6.60 -0.16
C LEU A 44 -55.27 5.13 -0.10
N SER A 45 -55.95 4.73 1.01
CA SER A 45 -56.53 3.39 1.16
C SER A 45 -58.04 3.39 0.87
N SER A 46 -58.61 4.45 0.33
CA SER A 46 -60.01 4.44 -0.11
C SER A 46 -60.18 3.42 -1.23
N GLY A 47 -61.17 2.54 -1.07
CA GLY A 47 -61.39 1.42 -2.00
C GLY A 47 -61.84 1.82 -3.41
N ASP A 48 -62.14 3.10 -3.62
CA ASP A 48 -62.54 3.72 -4.87
C ASP A 48 -61.35 4.28 -5.70
N LEU A 49 -60.12 4.26 -5.14
CA LEU A 49 -58.92 4.81 -5.79
C LEU A 49 -58.15 3.73 -6.56
N GLN A 50 -57.89 4.02 -7.84
CA GLN A 50 -56.93 3.26 -8.64
C GLN A 50 -55.49 3.70 -8.30
N GLN A 51 -54.50 2.98 -8.77
CA GLN A 51 -53.09 3.30 -8.47
C GLN A 51 -52.68 4.68 -9.02
N GLU A 52 -53.16 5.00 -10.23
CA GLU A 52 -52.87 6.30 -10.87
C GLU A 52 -53.46 7.47 -10.06
N ASP A 53 -54.62 7.29 -9.42
CA ASP A 53 -55.21 8.32 -8.55
C ASP A 53 -54.37 8.53 -7.28
N LYS A 54 -53.83 7.44 -6.69
CA LYS A 54 -52.95 7.51 -5.52
C LYS A 54 -51.69 8.24 -5.87
N ASP A 55 -51.07 7.90 -7.00
CA ASP A 55 -49.82 8.53 -7.49
C ASP A 55 -50.05 10.03 -7.71
N GLN A 56 -51.19 10.42 -8.27
CA GLN A 56 -51.55 11.83 -8.45
C GLN A 56 -51.72 12.55 -7.12
N ILE A 57 -52.38 11.95 -6.14
CA ILE A 57 -52.58 12.54 -4.81
C ILE A 57 -51.24 12.73 -4.08
N ILE A 58 -50.32 11.76 -4.18
CA ILE A 58 -48.99 11.87 -3.60
C ILE A 58 -48.20 13.00 -4.28
N ALA A 59 -48.25 13.06 -5.62
CA ALA A 59 -47.58 14.13 -6.37
C ALA A 59 -48.12 15.52 -6.01
N GLU A 60 -49.42 15.68 -5.90
CA GLU A 60 -50.06 16.94 -5.45
C GLU A 60 -49.58 17.34 -4.05
N THR A 61 -49.48 16.37 -3.13
CA THR A 61 -49.03 16.61 -1.77
C THR A 61 -47.56 16.97 -1.72
N LEU A 62 -46.72 16.32 -2.54
CA LEU A 62 -45.29 16.66 -2.67
C LEU A 62 -45.08 18.05 -3.26
N ARG A 63 -45.88 18.44 -4.27
CA ARG A 63 -45.85 19.81 -4.82
C ARG A 63 -46.21 20.84 -3.78
N LYS A 64 -47.24 20.62 -2.97
CA LYS A 64 -47.57 21.52 -1.86
C LYS A 64 -46.41 21.67 -0.88
N LEU A 65 -45.69 20.57 -0.57
CA LEU A 65 -44.52 20.63 0.26
C LEU A 65 -43.42 21.49 -0.40
N LEU A 66 -43.19 21.35 -1.72
CA LEU A 66 -42.20 22.10 -2.47
C LEU A 66 -42.55 23.57 -2.66
N ASP A 67 -43.87 23.89 -2.75
CA ASP A 67 -44.32 25.26 -2.84
C ASP A 67 -44.15 26.02 -1.51
N GLU A 68 -44.23 25.31 -0.37
CA GLU A 68 -44.09 25.88 0.96
C GLU A 68 -42.63 25.87 1.47
N LYS A 69 -41.80 24.93 1.00
CA LYS A 69 -40.47 24.64 1.57
C LYS A 69 -39.43 24.46 0.51
N ASP A 70 -38.23 24.99 0.75
CA ASP A 70 -37.06 24.81 -0.14
C ASP A 70 -36.26 23.57 0.25
N LEU A 71 -36.40 22.50 -0.53
CA LEU A 71 -35.66 21.24 -0.37
C LEU A 71 -34.49 21.11 -1.37
N SER A 72 -34.30 22.09 -2.26
CA SER A 72 -33.42 21.96 -3.44
C SER A 72 -31.95 21.69 -3.11
N LYS A 73 -31.49 22.13 -1.96
CA LYS A 73 -30.07 22.03 -1.52
C LYS A 73 -29.86 21.05 -0.36
N SER A 74 -30.96 20.49 0.17
CA SER A 74 -30.90 19.63 1.35
C SER A 74 -30.79 18.16 0.95
N GLU A 75 -30.19 17.36 1.81
CA GLU A 75 -30.27 15.90 1.72
C GLU A 75 -31.66 15.46 2.22
N VAL A 76 -32.25 14.50 1.54
CA VAL A 76 -33.61 14.02 1.85
C VAL A 76 -33.56 12.55 2.21
N ALA A 77 -34.12 12.19 3.38
CA ALA A 77 -34.42 10.81 3.74
C ALA A 77 -35.91 10.55 3.60
N ILE A 78 -36.28 9.34 3.18
CA ILE A 78 -37.66 8.89 3.11
C ILE A 78 -37.86 7.58 3.86
N SER A 79 -39.11 7.36 4.35
CA SER A 79 -39.51 6.11 4.95
C SER A 79 -40.27 5.22 3.95
N ILE A 80 -40.13 3.91 4.16
CA ILE A 80 -41.01 2.91 3.56
C ILE A 80 -41.72 2.14 4.67
N ALA A 81 -43.02 1.89 4.49
CA ALA A 81 -43.84 1.22 5.49
C ALA A 81 -43.29 -0.18 5.84
N GLY A 82 -43.26 -0.51 7.13
CA GLY A 82 -42.69 -1.77 7.63
C GLY A 82 -43.32 -3.03 7.07
N GLN A 83 -44.64 -2.97 6.71
CA GLN A 83 -45.36 -4.10 6.10
C GLN A 83 -44.83 -4.46 4.69
N ASN A 84 -44.23 -3.50 4.02
CA ASN A 84 -43.69 -3.64 2.67
C ASN A 84 -42.18 -3.95 2.66
N SER A 85 -41.60 -4.24 3.82
CA SER A 85 -40.17 -4.45 4.00
C SER A 85 -39.92 -5.72 4.81
N PHE A 86 -38.68 -6.18 4.71
CA PHE A 86 -38.13 -7.27 5.51
C PHE A 86 -37.07 -6.71 6.45
N ALA A 87 -37.14 -7.07 7.73
CA ALA A 87 -36.11 -6.81 8.71
C ALA A 87 -35.98 -8.01 9.63
N ARG A 88 -34.76 -8.52 9.77
CA ARG A 88 -34.46 -9.66 10.64
C ARG A 88 -33.09 -9.51 11.27
N PHE A 89 -33.00 -9.90 12.53
CA PHE A 89 -31.74 -9.96 13.25
C PHE A 89 -31.29 -11.41 13.35
N VAL A 90 -30.04 -11.68 12.93
CA VAL A 90 -29.47 -13.03 12.88
C VAL A 90 -28.23 -13.05 13.75
N LYS A 91 -28.11 -14.03 14.62
CA LYS A 91 -26.89 -14.26 15.41
C LYS A 91 -25.84 -14.91 14.51
N LEU A 92 -24.65 -14.34 14.53
CA LEU A 92 -23.52 -14.89 13.79
C LEU A 92 -22.73 -15.87 14.68
N PRO A 93 -22.18 -16.94 14.10
CA PRO A 93 -21.19 -17.73 14.79
C PRO A 93 -19.95 -16.89 15.10
N PRO A 94 -19.12 -17.28 16.10
CA PRO A 94 -17.89 -16.57 16.42
C PRO A 94 -16.88 -16.75 15.27
N VAL A 95 -16.71 -15.69 14.48
CA VAL A 95 -15.86 -15.65 13.29
C VAL A 95 -15.01 -14.40 13.26
N GLU A 96 -13.90 -14.46 12.50
CA GLU A 96 -13.05 -13.30 12.27
C GLU A 96 -13.82 -12.17 11.56
N PRO A 97 -13.62 -10.90 11.94
CA PRO A 97 -14.32 -9.76 11.36
C PRO A 97 -14.26 -9.69 9.82
N LYS A 98 -13.17 -10.15 9.24
CA LYS A 98 -12.97 -10.18 7.77
C LYS A 98 -13.93 -11.13 7.03
N LYS A 99 -14.41 -12.16 7.70
CA LYS A 99 -15.34 -13.16 7.11
C LYS A 99 -16.81 -12.80 7.30
N ILE A 100 -17.10 -11.80 8.15
CA ILE A 100 -18.49 -11.39 8.41
C ILE A 100 -19.25 -11.04 7.13
N PRO A 101 -18.73 -10.24 6.17
CA PRO A 101 -19.47 -9.90 4.96
C PRO A 101 -19.86 -11.11 4.12
N GLU A 102 -19.01 -12.13 4.01
CA GLU A 102 -19.29 -13.37 3.26
C GLU A 102 -20.40 -14.17 3.92
N ILE A 103 -20.33 -14.32 5.25
CA ILE A 103 -21.35 -15.03 6.02
C ILE A 103 -22.68 -14.30 5.95
N VAL A 104 -22.66 -12.97 6.07
CA VAL A 104 -23.87 -12.15 5.96
C VAL A 104 -24.50 -12.28 4.59
N GLN A 105 -23.71 -12.32 3.52
CA GLN A 105 -24.24 -12.54 2.17
C GLN A 105 -24.92 -13.90 2.04
N PHE A 106 -24.34 -14.95 2.63
CA PHE A 106 -24.91 -16.29 2.66
C PHE A 106 -26.22 -16.31 3.48
N GLU A 107 -26.21 -15.72 4.68
CA GLU A 107 -27.40 -15.59 5.53
C GLU A 107 -28.48 -14.78 4.84
N ALA A 108 -28.15 -13.69 4.15
CA ALA A 108 -29.14 -12.88 3.42
C ALA A 108 -29.90 -13.71 2.38
N VAL A 109 -29.21 -14.55 1.61
CA VAL A 109 -29.86 -15.45 0.63
C VAL A 109 -30.79 -16.46 1.30
N GLN A 110 -30.48 -16.92 2.52
CA GLN A 110 -31.31 -17.89 3.23
C GLN A 110 -32.48 -17.25 3.98
N GLN A 111 -32.28 -16.07 4.55
CA GLN A 111 -33.23 -15.43 5.46
C GLN A 111 -34.23 -14.55 4.75
N ILE A 112 -33.83 -13.90 3.65
CA ILE A 112 -34.73 -13.03 2.88
C ILE A 112 -35.65 -13.90 2.06
N PRO A 113 -36.98 -13.79 2.25
CA PRO A 113 -37.95 -14.71 1.62
C PRO A 113 -38.28 -14.32 0.16
N PHE A 114 -37.36 -13.66 -0.51
CA PHE A 114 -37.47 -13.19 -1.90
C PHE A 114 -36.14 -13.50 -2.63
N ASP A 115 -36.18 -13.53 -3.97
CA ASP A 115 -34.95 -13.60 -4.73
C ASP A 115 -34.07 -12.38 -4.40
N ILE A 116 -32.83 -12.63 -4.06
CA ILE A 116 -31.87 -11.59 -3.67
C ILE A 116 -31.62 -10.56 -4.78
N ASN A 117 -31.87 -10.92 -6.05
CA ASN A 117 -31.76 -10.05 -7.21
C ASN A 117 -32.99 -9.14 -7.39
N GLU A 118 -34.14 -9.50 -6.79
CA GLU A 118 -35.38 -8.75 -6.85
C GLU A 118 -35.57 -7.77 -5.69
N VAL A 119 -34.55 -7.69 -4.80
CA VAL A 119 -34.58 -6.81 -3.62
C VAL A 119 -33.36 -5.90 -3.57
N GLU A 120 -33.58 -4.66 -3.11
CA GLU A 120 -32.51 -3.87 -2.53
C GLU A 120 -32.38 -4.27 -1.07
N TRP A 121 -31.18 -4.62 -0.66
CA TRP A 121 -30.92 -5.02 0.71
C TRP A 121 -29.64 -4.43 1.23
N ASP A 122 -29.61 -4.23 2.55
CA ASP A 122 -28.45 -3.75 3.29
C ASP A 122 -28.37 -4.44 4.64
N TRP A 123 -27.24 -4.39 5.27
CA TRP A 123 -27.01 -5.02 6.56
C TRP A 123 -26.13 -4.18 7.46
N GLN A 124 -26.29 -4.40 8.76
CA GLN A 124 -25.46 -3.75 9.77
C GLN A 124 -25.14 -4.72 10.89
N LEU A 125 -23.86 -4.72 11.31
CA LEU A 125 -23.45 -5.40 12.53
C LEU A 125 -24.03 -4.66 13.73
N MET A 126 -24.78 -5.39 14.56
CA MET A 126 -25.33 -4.87 15.82
C MET A 126 -24.36 -5.24 16.93
N GLU A 127 -23.62 -4.26 17.42
CA GLU A 127 -22.70 -4.44 18.53
C GLU A 127 -23.45 -4.19 19.84
N ALA A 128 -23.54 -5.22 20.68
CA ALA A 128 -23.93 -5.07 22.08
C ALA A 128 -22.65 -4.97 22.91
N GLU A 129 -22.51 -3.90 23.68
CA GLU A 129 -21.30 -3.65 24.48
C GLU A 129 -21.02 -4.78 25.49
N ASP A 130 -22.03 -5.50 25.95
CA ASP A 130 -21.94 -6.51 27.00
C ASP A 130 -22.05 -7.96 26.51
N SER A 131 -22.08 -8.20 25.20
CA SER A 131 -22.25 -9.57 24.65
C SER A 131 -21.12 -9.96 23.70
N PRO A 132 -20.51 -11.14 23.91
CA PRO A 132 -19.57 -11.71 22.95
C PRO A 132 -20.26 -12.15 21.63
N ASP A 133 -21.58 -12.32 21.66
CA ASP A 133 -22.36 -12.74 20.50
C ASP A 133 -22.57 -11.54 19.57
N LYS A 134 -22.13 -11.71 18.33
CA LYS A 134 -22.38 -10.72 17.27
C LYS A 134 -23.69 -11.04 16.57
N SER A 135 -24.54 -10.04 16.42
CA SER A 135 -25.74 -10.14 15.62
C SER A 135 -25.70 -9.18 14.43
N VAL A 136 -26.37 -9.54 13.35
CA VAL A 136 -26.49 -8.72 12.15
C VAL A 136 -27.95 -8.43 11.89
N GLY A 137 -28.28 -7.17 11.67
CA GLY A 137 -29.57 -6.76 11.11
C GLY A 137 -29.52 -6.86 9.59
N LEU A 138 -30.45 -7.61 9.02
CA LEU A 138 -30.68 -7.74 7.59
C LEU A 138 -31.96 -6.98 7.23
N PHE A 139 -31.86 -6.08 6.25
CA PHE A 139 -32.98 -5.24 5.82
C PHE A 139 -33.14 -5.37 4.31
N ALA A 140 -34.38 -5.54 3.83
CA ALA A 140 -34.64 -5.68 2.41
C ALA A 140 -36.01 -5.11 2.00
N ILE A 141 -36.07 -4.62 0.79
CA ILE A 141 -37.30 -4.14 0.16
C ILE A 141 -37.31 -4.63 -1.29
N LYS A 142 -38.48 -5.00 -1.81
CA LYS A 142 -38.62 -5.36 -3.22
C LYS A 142 -38.30 -4.18 -4.14
N ASN A 143 -37.53 -4.46 -5.21
CA ASN A 143 -37.14 -3.45 -6.19
C ASN A 143 -38.31 -2.70 -6.80
N GLU A 144 -39.42 -3.39 -7.04
CA GLU A 144 -40.65 -2.78 -7.58
C GLU A 144 -41.22 -1.73 -6.63
N LEU A 145 -41.35 -2.06 -5.34
CA LEU A 145 -41.89 -1.15 -4.32
C LEU A 145 -41.01 0.07 -4.10
N ILE A 146 -39.72 -0.13 -4.06
CA ILE A 146 -38.80 1.01 -3.87
C ILE A 146 -38.76 1.89 -5.12
N ALA A 147 -38.86 1.30 -6.32
CA ALA A 147 -38.89 2.04 -7.57
C ALA A 147 -40.17 2.91 -7.64
N GLU A 148 -41.33 2.36 -7.26
CA GLU A 148 -42.60 3.08 -7.18
C GLU A 148 -42.51 4.30 -6.25
N VAL A 149 -42.04 4.08 -5.02
CA VAL A 149 -41.85 5.19 -4.06
C VAL A 149 -40.86 6.22 -4.56
N MET A 150 -39.70 5.79 -5.10
CA MET A 150 -38.68 6.69 -5.60
C MET A 150 -39.15 7.50 -6.82
N ASP A 151 -40.03 6.94 -7.64
CA ASP A 151 -40.54 7.60 -8.84
C ASP A 151 -41.34 8.89 -8.48
N HIS A 152 -42.11 8.88 -7.39
CA HIS A 152 -42.81 10.07 -6.89
C HIS A 152 -41.84 11.22 -6.59
N PHE A 153 -40.75 10.93 -5.91
CA PHE A 153 -39.71 11.94 -5.56
C PHE A 153 -38.90 12.38 -6.78
N THR A 154 -38.59 11.44 -7.67
CA THR A 154 -37.83 11.72 -8.88
C THR A 154 -38.58 12.60 -9.86
N LYS A 155 -39.88 12.38 -10.05
CA LYS A 155 -40.77 13.22 -10.88
C LYS A 155 -40.82 14.67 -10.41
N GLU A 156 -40.80 14.87 -9.10
CA GLU A 156 -40.77 16.20 -8.48
C GLU A 156 -39.31 16.73 -8.27
N LYS A 157 -38.30 16.08 -8.89
CA LYS A 157 -36.89 16.46 -8.84
C LYS A 157 -36.25 16.52 -7.45
N LEU A 158 -36.85 15.81 -6.49
CA LEU A 158 -36.34 15.69 -5.14
C LEU A 158 -35.15 14.70 -5.10
N ARG A 159 -34.08 15.09 -4.46
CA ARG A 159 -32.88 14.28 -4.33
C ARG A 159 -32.91 13.44 -3.05
N VAL A 160 -33.46 12.25 -3.12
CA VAL A 160 -33.44 11.31 -2.01
C VAL A 160 -32.05 10.71 -1.86
N THR A 161 -31.45 10.84 -0.69
CA THR A 161 -30.11 10.30 -0.36
C THR A 161 -30.15 9.12 0.59
N CYS A 162 -31.27 8.94 1.32
CA CYS A 162 -31.46 7.85 2.25
C CYS A 162 -32.86 7.29 2.16
N VAL A 163 -32.97 5.98 2.15
CA VAL A 163 -34.24 5.24 2.24
C VAL A 163 -34.13 4.28 3.42
N GLN A 164 -35.09 4.39 4.36
CA GLN A 164 -35.14 3.56 5.55
C GLN A 164 -36.52 2.99 5.75
N ILE A 165 -36.65 1.84 6.39
CA ILE A 165 -37.95 1.30 6.80
C ILE A 165 -38.46 1.99 8.06
N ALA A 166 -39.75 2.33 8.07
CA ALA A 166 -40.36 3.11 9.14
C ALA A 166 -40.09 2.57 10.57
N PRO A 167 -40.18 1.27 10.85
CA PRO A 167 -39.89 0.74 12.17
C PRO A 167 -38.43 0.98 12.61
N MET A 168 -37.45 0.98 11.69
CA MET A 168 -36.07 1.27 12.01
C MET A 168 -35.84 2.77 12.26
N ALA A 169 -36.58 3.61 11.54
CA ALA A 169 -36.62 5.04 11.86
C ALA A 169 -37.21 5.29 13.28
N LEU A 170 -38.28 4.62 13.64
CA LEU A 170 -38.82 4.68 15.02
C LEU A 170 -37.83 4.18 16.05
N TYR A 171 -37.08 3.15 15.76
CA TYR A 171 -36.01 2.67 16.64
C TYR A 171 -34.90 3.70 16.82
N ASN A 172 -34.45 4.33 15.72
CA ASN A 172 -33.45 5.40 15.76
C ASN A 172 -33.93 6.58 16.61
N TYR A 173 -35.22 6.97 16.45
CA TYR A 173 -35.85 7.94 17.34
C TYR A 173 -35.77 7.49 18.78
N ALA A 174 -36.23 6.25 19.09
CA ALA A 174 -36.28 5.76 20.45
C ALA A 174 -34.93 5.74 21.14
N VAL A 175 -33.91 5.19 20.47
CA VAL A 175 -32.57 5.07 21.05
C VAL A 175 -31.89 6.43 21.20
N TYR A 176 -32.10 7.34 20.26
CA TYR A 176 -31.54 8.68 20.34
C TYR A 176 -32.22 9.54 21.40
N ASP A 177 -33.57 9.62 21.38
CA ASP A 177 -34.34 10.58 22.15
C ASP A 177 -34.59 10.15 23.59
N LEU A 178 -34.91 8.85 23.81
CA LEU A 178 -35.31 8.35 25.11
C LEU A 178 -34.11 8.03 26.00
N LYS A 179 -33.75 8.96 26.92
CA LYS A 179 -32.63 8.80 27.86
C LYS A 179 -32.72 7.52 28.70
N GLU A 180 -33.96 7.03 28.92
CA GLU A 180 -34.19 5.82 29.71
C GLU A 180 -33.57 4.57 29.09
N LEU A 181 -33.54 4.45 27.77
CA LEU A 181 -32.94 3.31 27.07
C LEU A 181 -31.41 3.31 27.22
N GLU A 182 -30.79 4.48 27.31
CA GLU A 182 -29.37 4.62 27.55
C GLU A 182 -29.01 4.26 29.01
N GLN A 183 -29.81 4.72 29.96
CA GLN A 183 -29.55 4.56 31.38
C GLN A 183 -29.84 3.15 31.91
N PHE A 184 -30.80 2.43 31.31
CA PHE A 184 -31.28 1.13 31.80
C PHE A 184 -31.28 0.07 30.69
N PRO A 185 -30.17 -0.61 30.43
CA PRO A 185 -30.06 -1.59 29.32
C PRO A 185 -31.04 -2.78 29.41
N GLN A 186 -31.53 -3.09 30.64
CA GLN A 186 -32.50 -4.16 30.87
C GLN A 186 -33.95 -3.75 30.58
N LYS A 187 -34.19 -2.45 30.43
CA LYS A 187 -35.52 -1.96 30.10
C LYS A 187 -35.78 -1.91 28.62
N ALA A 188 -37.02 -2.14 28.22
CA ALA A 188 -37.51 -1.93 26.88
C ALA A 188 -38.67 -0.94 26.89
N VAL A 189 -38.69 -0.07 25.92
CA VAL A 189 -39.80 0.84 25.66
C VAL A 189 -40.61 0.30 24.48
N ILE A 190 -41.93 0.28 24.64
CA ILE A 190 -42.82 -0.10 23.56
C ILE A 190 -43.24 1.16 22.80
N ILE A 191 -43.04 1.17 21.48
CA ILE A 191 -43.61 2.21 20.60
C ILE A 191 -44.79 1.62 19.85
N LEU A 192 -45.94 2.28 19.95
CA LEU A 192 -47.10 1.99 19.18
C LEU A 192 -47.36 3.15 18.22
N ASP A 193 -46.98 2.96 16.96
CA ASP A 193 -47.31 3.92 15.91
C ASP A 193 -48.58 3.49 15.21
N VAL A 194 -49.69 4.12 15.62
CA VAL A 194 -51.05 3.83 15.06
C VAL A 194 -51.24 4.68 13.82
N GLY A 195 -50.96 4.09 12.66
CA GLY A 195 -51.14 4.71 11.36
C GLY A 195 -52.63 4.67 10.90
N ALA A 196 -52.84 5.03 9.64
CA ALA A 196 -54.20 4.96 9.04
C ALA A 196 -54.61 3.51 8.75
N GLU A 197 -53.77 2.69 8.16
CA GLU A 197 -54.01 1.30 7.80
C GLU A 197 -53.58 0.29 8.85
N ASN A 198 -52.39 0.50 9.38
CA ASN A 198 -51.68 -0.45 10.24
C ASN A 198 -51.19 0.22 11.51
N THR A 199 -50.98 -0.58 12.53
CA THR A 199 -50.25 -0.20 13.73
C THR A 199 -48.91 -0.89 13.74
N THR A 200 -47.82 -0.13 13.82
CA THR A 200 -46.49 -0.66 14.08
C THR A 200 -46.27 -0.79 15.58
N LEU A 201 -46.07 -2.02 16.03
CA LEU A 201 -45.63 -2.33 17.37
C LEU A 201 -44.09 -2.57 17.34
N ALA A 202 -43.37 -1.70 17.97
CA ALA A 202 -41.91 -1.85 18.14
C ALA A 202 -41.56 -1.95 19.61
N VAL A 203 -40.82 -2.98 20.00
CA VAL A 203 -40.20 -3.11 21.32
C VAL A 203 -38.74 -2.74 21.17
N CYS A 204 -38.39 -1.59 21.71
CA CYS A 204 -37.06 -0.98 21.57
C CYS A 204 -36.26 -1.12 22.88
N SER A 205 -35.10 -1.68 22.82
CA SER A 205 -34.09 -1.61 23.88
C SER A 205 -32.84 -0.91 23.35
N ARG A 206 -31.83 -0.69 24.18
CA ARG A 206 -30.59 -0.01 23.78
C ARG A 206 -29.93 -0.63 22.53
N ASP A 207 -29.92 -1.97 22.43
CA ASP A 207 -29.17 -2.69 21.40
C ASP A 207 -30.01 -3.56 20.49
N THR A 208 -31.30 -3.72 20.76
CA THR A 208 -32.19 -4.59 20.01
C THR A 208 -33.53 -3.94 19.74
N ILE A 209 -34.11 -4.29 18.62
CA ILE A 209 -35.49 -3.99 18.28
C ILE A 209 -36.24 -5.27 17.88
N TRP A 210 -37.41 -5.45 18.38
CA TRP A 210 -38.37 -6.39 17.87
C TRP A 210 -39.57 -5.64 17.34
N GLN A 211 -40.12 -6.04 16.20
CA GLN A 211 -41.25 -5.34 15.56
C GLN A 211 -42.32 -6.26 15.02
N ARG A 212 -43.54 -5.76 14.99
CA ARG A 212 -44.67 -6.42 14.35
C ARG A 212 -45.62 -5.38 13.78
N SER A 213 -46.08 -5.63 12.55
CA SER A 213 -47.15 -4.85 11.93
C SER A 213 -48.47 -5.51 12.23
N ILE A 214 -49.41 -4.75 12.80
CA ILE A 214 -50.76 -5.16 13.11
C ILE A 214 -51.69 -4.48 12.09
N ARG A 215 -52.50 -5.25 11.38
CA ARG A 215 -53.39 -4.74 10.30
C ARG A 215 -54.64 -4.07 10.86
N ILE A 216 -54.50 -3.25 11.86
CA ILE A 216 -55.53 -2.44 12.48
C ILE A 216 -54.97 -1.02 12.60
N GLY A 217 -55.67 -0.05 12.01
CA GLY A 217 -55.30 1.35 12.06
C GLY A 217 -56.53 2.25 12.10
N GLY A 218 -56.32 3.55 11.94
CA GLY A 218 -57.39 4.55 11.97
C GLY A 218 -58.55 4.28 11.02
N ASN A 219 -58.25 3.71 9.85
CA ASN A 219 -59.24 3.35 8.83
C ASN A 219 -60.12 2.18 9.25
N THR A 220 -59.65 1.27 10.09
CA THR A 220 -60.49 0.18 10.62
C THR A 220 -61.59 0.73 11.52
N PHE A 221 -61.30 1.72 12.34
CA PHE A 221 -62.28 2.44 13.12
C PHE A 221 -63.30 3.19 12.24
N THR A 222 -62.80 3.82 11.15
CA THR A 222 -63.65 4.52 10.19
C THR A 222 -64.61 3.58 9.48
N ARG A 223 -64.12 2.40 9.04
CA ARG A 223 -64.98 1.36 8.43
C ARG A 223 -66.02 0.85 9.40
N ALA A 224 -65.68 0.61 10.65
CA ALA A 224 -66.63 0.17 11.65
C ALA A 224 -67.78 1.20 11.86
N ILE A 225 -67.46 2.50 11.81
CA ILE A 225 -68.46 3.57 11.84
C ILE A 225 -69.27 3.59 10.53
N ALA A 226 -68.59 3.47 9.37
CA ALA A 226 -69.27 3.45 8.05
C ALA A 226 -70.34 2.35 7.98
N ASP A 227 -70.00 1.16 8.42
CA ASP A 227 -70.82 -0.02 8.45
C ASP A 227 -72.00 0.18 9.42
N ALA A 228 -71.74 0.64 10.64
CA ALA A 228 -72.73 0.85 11.67
C ALA A 228 -73.76 1.96 11.33
N PHE A 229 -73.30 2.99 10.62
CA PHE A 229 -74.15 4.14 10.23
C PHE A 229 -74.62 4.12 8.75
N HIS A 230 -74.23 3.09 7.99
CA HIS A 230 -74.45 2.97 6.54
C HIS A 230 -74.00 4.23 5.78
N LYS A 231 -72.83 4.72 6.04
CA LYS A 231 -72.27 5.93 5.43
C LYS A 231 -71.05 5.56 4.59
N ASN A 232 -70.70 6.45 3.65
CA ASN A 232 -69.44 6.33 2.94
C ASN A 232 -68.27 6.64 3.87
N PHE A 233 -67.04 6.23 3.48
CA PHE A 233 -65.86 6.35 4.24
C PHE A 233 -65.56 7.79 4.69
N GLU A 234 -65.69 8.77 3.79
CA GLU A 234 -65.44 10.17 4.09
C GLU A 234 -66.34 10.74 5.18
N THR A 235 -67.65 10.40 5.10
CA THR A 235 -68.64 10.82 6.13
C THR A 235 -68.33 10.14 7.46
N ALA A 236 -68.01 8.86 7.45
CA ALA A 236 -67.57 8.13 8.66
C ALA A 236 -66.32 8.67 9.27
N GLU A 237 -65.32 9.07 8.47
CA GLU A 237 -64.11 9.72 8.93
C GLU A 237 -64.40 11.05 9.64
N LYS A 238 -65.29 11.88 9.05
CA LYS A 238 -65.72 13.12 9.69
C LYS A 238 -66.43 12.83 11.01
N LEU A 239 -67.31 11.82 11.05
CA LEU A 239 -67.94 11.41 12.30
C LEU A 239 -66.99 10.93 13.35
N LYS A 240 -65.94 10.16 12.97
CA LYS A 240 -64.91 9.71 13.86
C LYS A 240 -64.15 10.89 14.47
N ARG A 241 -63.69 11.84 13.63
CA ARG A 241 -62.92 13.03 14.07
C ARG A 241 -63.75 13.95 14.95
N THR A 242 -65.05 14.09 14.70
CA THR A 242 -65.98 14.95 15.47
C THR A 242 -66.72 14.19 16.56
N ALA A 243 -66.42 12.91 16.78
CA ALA A 243 -67.16 12.05 17.74
C ALA A 243 -67.33 12.69 19.14
N PRO A 244 -66.33 13.33 19.75
CA PRO A 244 -66.49 13.93 21.07
C PRO A 244 -67.51 15.05 21.19
N MET A 245 -67.74 15.76 20.08
CA MET A 245 -68.68 16.88 20.02
C MET A 245 -70.00 16.45 19.39
N SER A 246 -70.14 15.19 18.97
CA SER A 246 -71.32 14.68 18.27
C SER A 246 -72.43 14.27 19.25
N LYS A 247 -73.65 14.59 18.90
CA LYS A 247 -74.86 14.06 19.61
C LYS A 247 -74.97 12.52 19.55
N TYR A 248 -74.25 11.89 18.62
CA TYR A 248 -74.17 10.43 18.44
C TYR A 248 -72.92 9.82 19.09
N MET A 249 -72.19 10.53 19.96
CA MET A 249 -71.00 10.13 20.56
C MET A 249 -70.99 8.68 21.09
N ARG A 250 -72.01 8.33 21.88
CA ARG A 250 -72.14 6.98 22.46
C ARG A 250 -72.28 5.89 21.39
N GLN A 251 -73.05 6.15 20.32
CA GLN A 251 -73.25 5.19 19.23
C GLN A 251 -71.98 5.03 18.41
N ILE A 252 -71.25 6.13 18.14
CA ILE A 252 -69.99 6.10 17.45
C ILE A 252 -68.94 5.26 18.24
N TYR A 253 -68.83 5.49 19.56
CA TYR A 253 -67.91 4.67 20.38
C TYR A 253 -68.35 3.21 20.48
N THR A 254 -69.68 2.93 20.47
CA THR A 254 -70.17 1.56 20.44
C THR A 254 -69.79 0.86 19.13
N ALA A 255 -69.92 1.55 17.99
CA ALA A 255 -69.54 1.01 16.69
C ALA A 255 -68.03 0.68 16.64
N MET A 256 -67.18 1.47 17.28
CA MET A 256 -65.73 1.25 17.31
C MET A 256 -65.28 0.21 18.36
N LYS A 257 -66.15 -0.24 19.26
CA LYS A 257 -65.77 -1.05 20.43
C LYS A 257 -65.05 -2.36 20.07
N SER A 258 -65.51 -3.06 19.02
CA SER A 258 -64.83 -4.28 18.55
C SER A 258 -63.37 -4.00 18.11
N VAL A 259 -63.17 -2.89 17.38
CA VAL A 259 -61.83 -2.53 16.88
C VAL A 259 -60.88 -2.19 18.02
N TYR A 260 -61.36 -1.53 19.09
CA TYR A 260 -60.58 -1.32 20.32
C TYR A 260 -60.14 -2.66 20.92
N THR A 261 -61.09 -3.62 21.05
CA THR A 261 -60.84 -4.93 21.62
C THR A 261 -59.84 -5.73 20.79
N ASP A 262 -60.03 -5.72 19.47
CA ASP A 262 -59.15 -6.44 18.53
C ASP A 262 -57.73 -5.88 18.56
N LEU A 263 -57.60 -4.55 18.52
CA LEU A 263 -56.29 -3.89 18.61
C LEU A 263 -55.58 -4.23 19.95
N GLY A 264 -56.29 -4.11 21.07
CA GLY A 264 -55.74 -4.42 22.38
C GLY A 264 -55.28 -5.88 22.50
N SER A 265 -56.10 -6.81 21.98
CA SER A 265 -55.82 -8.25 21.99
C SER A 265 -54.61 -8.60 21.11
N GLU A 266 -54.51 -7.99 19.92
CA GLU A 266 -53.35 -8.20 19.03
C GLU A 266 -52.06 -7.64 19.62
N ILE A 267 -52.13 -6.49 20.31
CA ILE A 267 -50.98 -5.94 21.03
C ILE A 267 -50.56 -6.88 22.16
N GLN A 268 -51.49 -7.33 23.01
CA GLN A 268 -51.21 -8.25 24.11
C GLN A 268 -50.62 -9.56 23.59
N ARG A 269 -51.19 -10.15 22.52
CA ARG A 269 -50.70 -11.38 21.90
C ARG A 269 -49.26 -11.19 21.40
N SER A 270 -48.97 -10.05 20.78
CA SER A 270 -47.69 -9.72 20.22
C SER A 270 -46.62 -9.55 21.33
N LEU A 271 -46.98 -8.85 22.42
CA LEU A 271 -46.10 -8.68 23.59
C LEU A 271 -45.85 -10.00 24.30
N GLY A 272 -46.91 -10.86 24.43
CA GLY A 272 -46.74 -12.21 24.97
C GLY A 272 -45.81 -13.08 24.16
N PHE A 273 -45.86 -13.00 22.83
CA PHE A 273 -44.93 -13.66 21.96
C PHE A 273 -43.50 -13.16 22.16
N TYR A 274 -43.31 -11.84 22.19
CA TYR A 274 -41.99 -11.25 22.43
C TYR A 274 -41.40 -11.66 23.79
N SER A 275 -42.21 -11.58 24.87
CA SER A 275 -41.75 -11.95 26.23
C SER A 275 -41.39 -13.44 26.33
N SER A 276 -41.92 -14.30 25.47
CA SER A 276 -41.57 -15.72 25.41
C SER A 276 -40.35 -16.00 24.55
N SER A 277 -39.89 -15.03 23.74
CA SER A 277 -38.71 -15.17 22.90
C SER A 277 -37.43 -15.06 23.69
N PRO A 278 -36.32 -15.61 23.18
CA PRO A 278 -35.00 -15.46 23.84
C PRO A 278 -34.59 -14.01 24.06
N GLU A 279 -34.94 -13.12 23.15
CA GLU A 279 -34.59 -11.70 23.22
C GLU A 279 -35.43 -10.92 24.24
N GLY A 280 -36.67 -11.36 24.51
CA GLY A 280 -37.64 -10.70 25.39
C GLY A 280 -37.66 -11.21 26.82
N ARG A 281 -37.13 -12.42 27.08
CA ARG A 281 -37.26 -13.11 28.36
C ARG A 281 -36.73 -12.31 29.55
N ASP A 282 -35.60 -11.62 29.38
CA ASP A 282 -34.91 -10.88 30.43
C ASP A 282 -35.20 -9.37 30.40
N LYS A 283 -36.11 -8.94 29.54
CA LYS A 283 -36.46 -7.52 29.37
C LYS A 283 -37.75 -7.18 30.13
N THR A 284 -37.72 -6.02 30.78
CA THR A 284 -38.90 -5.45 31.48
C THR A 284 -39.41 -4.23 30.68
N PHE A 285 -40.70 -4.16 30.47
CA PHE A 285 -41.33 -3.01 29.83
C PHE A 285 -41.43 -1.86 30.82
N SER A 286 -41.01 -0.65 30.40
CA SER A 286 -41.10 0.53 31.25
C SER A 286 -42.39 1.34 30.97
N LYS A 287 -42.63 1.62 29.71
CA LYS A 287 -43.78 2.44 29.27
C LYS A 287 -44.13 2.13 27.79
N VAL A 288 -45.29 2.61 27.39
CA VAL A 288 -45.70 2.60 25.97
C VAL A 288 -45.74 4.04 25.46
N ILE A 289 -44.95 4.30 24.42
CA ILE A 289 -44.99 5.58 23.69
C ILE A 289 -45.98 5.42 22.53
N ALA A 290 -47.02 6.22 22.56
CA ALA A 290 -48.11 6.19 21.59
C ALA A 290 -47.90 7.26 20.51
N MET A 291 -47.69 6.83 19.29
CA MET A 291 -47.40 7.68 18.11
C MET A 291 -48.35 7.41 16.99
N GLY A 292 -48.32 8.27 15.97
CA GLY A 292 -49.16 8.18 14.77
C GLY A 292 -50.53 8.83 14.88
N GLY A 293 -51.06 9.19 13.72
CA GLY A 293 -52.35 9.93 13.62
C GLY A 293 -53.56 9.22 14.20
N GLY A 294 -53.54 7.88 14.26
CA GLY A 294 -54.58 7.08 14.90
C GLY A 294 -54.71 7.32 16.41
N MET A 295 -53.61 7.73 17.07
CA MET A 295 -53.64 8.06 18.50
C MET A 295 -54.29 9.40 18.84
N LYS A 296 -54.69 10.18 17.82
CA LYS A 296 -55.59 11.35 17.96
C LYS A 296 -57.00 10.92 18.28
N LEU A 297 -57.36 9.63 18.11
CA LEU A 297 -58.66 9.09 18.48
C LEU A 297 -58.82 9.18 20.00
N GLN A 298 -59.79 9.99 20.41
CA GLN A 298 -60.04 10.24 21.82
C GLN A 298 -60.43 8.94 22.56
N GLY A 299 -59.82 8.70 23.71
CA GLY A 299 -60.10 7.50 24.51
C GLY A 299 -59.22 6.29 24.18
N LEU A 300 -58.50 6.25 23.04
CA LEU A 300 -57.67 5.11 22.64
C LEU A 300 -56.49 4.91 23.62
N SER A 301 -55.77 5.99 23.95
CA SER A 301 -54.67 5.93 24.91
C SER A 301 -55.13 5.42 26.28
N LYS A 302 -56.25 5.91 26.78
CA LYS A 302 -56.82 5.46 28.06
C LYS A 302 -57.22 3.99 28.01
N TYR A 303 -57.90 3.56 26.94
CA TYR A 303 -58.26 2.17 26.75
C TYR A 303 -57.06 1.25 26.73
N LEU A 304 -56.01 1.60 25.97
CA LEU A 304 -54.77 0.82 25.88
C LEU A 304 -54.04 0.76 27.23
N THR A 305 -54.02 1.88 28.01
CA THR A 305 -53.44 1.88 29.38
C THR A 305 -54.13 0.85 30.27
N GLN A 306 -55.50 0.81 30.23
CA GLN A 306 -56.25 -0.15 31.01
C GLN A 306 -56.08 -1.60 30.54
N THR A 307 -56.03 -1.82 29.24
CA THR A 307 -55.91 -3.15 28.65
C THR A 307 -54.51 -3.74 28.80
N LEU A 308 -53.49 -2.92 28.66
CA LEU A 308 -52.08 -3.39 28.73
C LEU A 308 -51.55 -3.38 30.17
N GLY A 309 -52.21 -2.71 31.12
CA GLY A 309 -51.71 -2.55 32.48
C GLY A 309 -50.44 -1.72 32.58
N MET A 310 -50.11 -0.95 31.57
CA MET A 310 -48.92 -0.13 31.47
C MET A 310 -49.28 1.31 31.10
N GLN A 311 -48.44 2.27 31.48
CA GLN A 311 -48.66 3.66 31.12
C GLN A 311 -48.47 3.86 29.61
N VAL A 312 -49.49 4.36 28.93
CA VAL A 312 -49.44 4.74 27.51
C VAL A 312 -49.34 6.26 27.43
N ILE A 313 -48.20 6.74 27.00
CA ILE A 313 -47.84 8.16 26.93
C ILE A 313 -47.85 8.60 25.47
N LYS A 314 -48.66 9.62 25.16
CA LYS A 314 -48.56 10.35 23.91
C LYS A 314 -47.55 11.47 24.12
N PRO A 315 -46.41 11.50 23.39
CA PRO A 315 -45.45 12.55 23.57
C PRO A 315 -45.96 13.91 23.10
N ASP A 316 -45.84 14.92 23.94
CA ASP A 316 -46.12 16.32 23.61
C ASP A 316 -44.84 17.04 23.16
N THR A 317 -43.66 16.51 23.54
CA THR A 317 -42.33 17.00 23.19
C THR A 317 -41.40 15.82 23.00
N PHE A 318 -40.32 16.03 22.28
CA PHE A 318 -39.16 15.12 22.24
C PHE A 318 -38.17 15.51 23.33
N GLU A 319 -37.41 14.54 23.89
CA GLU A 319 -36.52 14.77 25.02
C GLU A 319 -35.20 15.42 24.62
N ARG A 320 -34.72 15.15 23.39
CA ARG A 320 -33.41 15.61 22.90
C ARG A 320 -33.48 16.45 21.61
N LEU A 321 -34.67 16.78 21.12
CA LEU A 321 -34.85 17.61 19.93
C LEU A 321 -35.22 19.04 20.36
N ALA A 322 -34.31 19.96 20.12
CA ALA A 322 -34.60 21.38 20.30
C ALA A 322 -35.52 21.90 19.16
N VAL A 323 -36.33 22.89 19.48
CA VAL A 323 -37.23 23.54 18.51
C VAL A 323 -36.70 24.94 18.22
N SER A 324 -36.44 25.25 16.94
CA SER A 324 -35.95 26.58 16.54
C SER A 324 -36.99 27.66 16.88
N PRO A 325 -36.54 28.83 17.35
CA PRO A 325 -37.45 29.96 17.61
C PRO A 325 -38.20 30.43 16.38
N ASP A 326 -37.73 30.11 15.19
CA ASP A 326 -38.29 30.57 13.91
C ASP A 326 -39.57 29.83 13.50
N ILE A 327 -39.89 28.71 14.16
CA ILE A 327 -41.05 27.89 13.85
C ILE A 327 -42.17 28.05 14.90
N SER A 328 -43.41 27.80 14.48
CA SER A 328 -44.57 27.82 15.40
C SER A 328 -44.51 26.64 16.34
N VAL A 329 -44.01 26.85 17.55
CA VAL A 329 -43.87 25.84 18.61
C VAL A 329 -45.18 25.16 18.90
N ALA A 330 -46.29 25.91 19.00
CA ALA A 330 -47.65 25.38 19.28
C ALA A 330 -48.07 24.37 18.20
N LYS A 331 -47.96 24.74 16.90
CA LYS A 331 -48.32 23.86 15.78
C LYS A 331 -47.40 22.60 15.74
N PHE A 332 -46.15 22.74 16.10
CA PHE A 332 -45.25 21.60 16.16
C PHE A 332 -45.71 20.63 17.27
N HIS A 333 -45.96 21.12 18.47
CA HIS A 333 -46.36 20.31 19.62
C HIS A 333 -47.72 19.58 19.41
N GLU A 334 -48.68 20.16 18.64
CA GLU A 334 -49.90 19.48 18.27
C GLU A 334 -49.69 18.20 17.46
N ASN A 335 -48.57 18.12 16.73
CA ASN A 335 -48.26 17.03 15.81
C ASN A 335 -47.05 16.20 16.17
N VAL A 336 -46.37 16.43 17.34
CA VAL A 336 -45.16 15.70 17.77
C VAL A 336 -45.31 14.19 17.63
N SER A 337 -46.45 13.65 18.06
CA SER A 337 -46.73 12.21 17.97
C SER A 337 -46.77 11.65 16.53
N ASP A 338 -46.94 12.51 15.53
CA ASP A 338 -46.96 12.11 14.11
C ASP A 338 -45.55 12.13 13.49
N PHE A 339 -44.57 12.78 14.12
CA PHE A 339 -43.26 13.00 13.56
C PHE A 339 -42.20 11.95 13.96
N GLY A 340 -42.56 10.91 14.70
CA GLY A 340 -41.57 9.93 15.19
C GLY A 340 -40.71 9.27 14.12
N ILE A 341 -41.35 8.89 12.99
CA ILE A 341 -40.63 8.32 11.84
C ILE A 341 -39.71 9.36 11.20
N ALA A 342 -40.26 10.57 10.93
CA ALA A 342 -39.47 11.64 10.32
C ALA A 342 -38.31 12.07 11.24
N TYR A 343 -38.50 12.10 12.54
CA TYR A 343 -37.44 12.37 13.50
C TYR A 343 -36.33 11.32 13.42
N GLY A 344 -36.65 10.02 13.46
CA GLY A 344 -35.66 8.96 13.36
C GLY A 344 -34.90 8.93 12.03
N LEU A 345 -35.54 9.32 10.92
CA LEU A 345 -34.89 9.54 9.61
C LEU A 345 -33.89 10.70 9.67
N GLY A 346 -34.28 11.81 10.31
CA GLY A 346 -33.41 12.98 10.52
C GLY A 346 -32.19 12.64 11.36
N VAL A 347 -32.40 11.91 12.45
CA VAL A 347 -31.31 11.36 13.29
C VAL A 347 -30.32 10.53 12.47
N GLN A 348 -30.84 9.74 11.53
CA GLN A 348 -30.01 8.92 10.63
C GLN A 348 -29.19 9.78 9.66
N LEU A 349 -29.79 10.75 8.99
CA LEU A 349 -29.08 11.64 8.06
C LEU A 349 -28.03 12.48 8.74
N LEU A 350 -28.25 12.88 9.99
CA LEU A 350 -27.31 13.65 10.79
C LEU A 350 -26.22 12.79 11.45
N GLY A 351 -26.25 11.45 11.25
CA GLY A 351 -25.18 10.56 11.69
C GLY A 351 -25.27 10.04 13.12
N GLU A 352 -26.34 10.40 13.85
CA GLU A 352 -26.55 10.04 15.27
C GLU A 352 -27.35 8.74 15.45
N ALA A 353 -27.75 8.08 14.37
CA ALA A 353 -28.59 6.90 14.41
C ALA A 353 -27.83 5.63 14.83
N LYS A 354 -28.51 4.75 15.56
CA LYS A 354 -28.02 3.40 15.87
C LYS A 354 -28.08 2.50 14.62
N ILE A 355 -29.15 2.54 13.83
CA ILE A 355 -29.26 1.84 12.54
C ILE A 355 -29.00 2.85 11.42
N ARG A 356 -27.96 2.56 10.63
CA ARG A 356 -27.44 3.44 9.56
C ARG A 356 -27.56 2.84 8.17
N THR A 357 -28.23 1.69 8.06
CA THR A 357 -28.44 1.03 6.77
C THR A 357 -29.24 1.93 5.83
N ASN A 358 -28.97 1.83 4.54
CA ASN A 358 -29.59 2.66 3.53
C ASN A 358 -30.05 1.79 2.35
N LEU A 359 -31.33 1.66 2.19
CA LEU A 359 -31.96 0.87 1.13
C LEU A 359 -32.15 1.67 -0.17
N LEU A 360 -31.43 2.76 -0.35
CA LEU A 360 -31.41 3.51 -1.61
C LEU A 360 -30.87 2.61 -2.74
N PRO A 361 -31.59 2.48 -3.88
CA PRO A 361 -31.15 1.62 -4.98
C PRO A 361 -29.71 1.88 -5.38
N ARG A 362 -28.91 0.82 -5.45
CA ARG A 362 -27.45 0.89 -5.70
C ARG A 362 -27.12 1.67 -6.98
N LYS A 363 -27.99 1.61 -8.00
CA LYS A 363 -27.85 2.39 -9.24
C LYS A 363 -27.89 3.90 -8.96
N ILE A 364 -28.87 4.35 -8.15
CA ILE A 364 -29.04 5.75 -7.77
C ILE A 364 -27.88 6.20 -6.85
N ALA A 365 -27.54 5.40 -5.85
CA ALA A 365 -26.45 5.68 -4.94
C ALA A 365 -25.12 5.83 -5.70
N ARG A 366 -24.83 4.96 -6.68
CA ARG A 366 -23.65 5.06 -7.54
C ARG A 366 -23.69 6.32 -8.41
N ALA A 367 -24.81 6.64 -9.03
CA ALA A 367 -24.95 7.86 -9.84
C ALA A 367 -24.67 9.12 -9.00
N MET A 368 -25.21 9.18 -7.77
CA MET A 368 -24.95 10.29 -6.84
C MET A 368 -23.48 10.38 -6.42
N ALA A 369 -22.85 9.24 -6.13
CA ALA A 369 -21.42 9.19 -5.80
C ALA A 369 -20.57 9.69 -6.97
N TRP A 370 -20.95 9.36 -8.21
CA TRP A 370 -20.27 9.85 -9.42
C TRP A 370 -20.45 11.36 -9.60
N THR A 371 -21.64 11.90 -9.41
CA THR A 371 -21.88 13.36 -9.53
C THR A 371 -21.12 14.15 -8.48
N ARG A 372 -20.97 13.62 -7.25
CA ARG A 372 -20.15 14.23 -6.19
C ARG A 372 -18.66 14.23 -6.59
N LYS A 373 -18.18 13.11 -7.16
CA LYS A 373 -16.79 12.99 -7.66
C LYS A 373 -16.56 13.82 -8.94
N ALA A 374 -17.54 13.93 -9.82
CA ALA A 374 -17.44 14.70 -11.05
C ALA A 374 -17.00 16.17 -10.80
N ARG A 375 -17.47 16.81 -9.73
CA ARG A 375 -17.03 18.17 -9.37
C ARG A 375 -15.53 18.25 -9.06
N ILE A 376 -14.98 17.23 -8.42
CA ILE A 376 -13.54 17.14 -8.14
C ILE A 376 -12.77 16.91 -9.44
N PHE A 377 -13.29 16.02 -10.30
CA PHE A 377 -12.67 15.75 -11.61
C PHE A 377 -12.72 16.96 -12.53
N THR A 378 -13.83 17.71 -12.55
CA THR A 378 -13.91 18.94 -13.35
C THR A 378 -12.93 20.01 -12.84
N ALA A 379 -12.81 20.16 -11.52
CA ALA A 379 -11.81 21.08 -10.93
C ALA A 379 -10.38 20.63 -11.29
N ALA A 380 -10.05 19.34 -11.15
CA ALA A 380 -8.76 18.81 -11.53
C ALA A 380 -8.47 18.98 -13.03
N ALA A 381 -9.45 18.69 -13.89
CA ALA A 381 -9.34 18.87 -15.33
C ALA A 381 -9.12 20.36 -15.70
N SER A 382 -9.80 21.28 -15.01
CA SER A 382 -9.63 22.72 -15.22
C SER A 382 -8.22 23.18 -14.86
N VAL A 383 -7.66 22.69 -13.74
CA VAL A 383 -6.27 22.97 -13.34
C VAL A 383 -5.29 22.42 -14.38
N LEU A 384 -5.51 21.20 -14.84
CA LEU A 384 -4.66 20.55 -15.84
C LEU A 384 -4.68 21.31 -17.17
N LEU A 385 -5.87 21.74 -17.60
CA LEU A 385 -6.05 22.58 -18.78
C LEU A 385 -5.35 23.94 -18.64
N ALA A 386 -5.43 24.58 -17.47
CA ALA A 386 -4.72 25.83 -17.19
C ALA A 386 -3.19 25.65 -17.27
N VAL A 387 -2.65 24.56 -16.70
CA VAL A 387 -1.22 24.22 -16.82
C VAL A 387 -0.82 23.99 -18.28
N MET A 388 -1.67 23.30 -19.03
CA MET A 388 -1.44 23.05 -20.46
C MET A 388 -1.41 24.34 -21.29
N VAL A 389 -2.36 25.26 -21.02
CA VAL A 389 -2.42 26.57 -21.69
C VAL A 389 -1.19 27.42 -21.34
N LEU A 390 -0.76 27.41 -20.07
CA LEU A 390 0.47 28.09 -19.65
C LEU A 390 1.71 27.48 -20.32
N GLY A 391 1.76 26.14 -20.41
CA GLY A 391 2.83 25.44 -21.13
C GLY A 391 2.88 25.79 -22.61
N LEU A 392 1.73 25.80 -23.27
CA LEU A 392 1.61 26.22 -24.67
C LEU A 392 2.00 27.69 -24.86
N GLY A 393 1.55 28.58 -23.96
CA GLY A 393 1.92 30.01 -24.00
C GLY A 393 3.43 30.19 -23.84
N ARG A 394 4.06 29.41 -22.96
CA ARG A 394 5.52 29.44 -22.79
C ARG A 394 6.22 28.87 -24.04
N ALA A 395 5.77 27.74 -24.57
CA ALA A 395 6.33 27.15 -25.78
C ALA A 395 6.19 28.09 -27.00
N TYR A 396 5.05 28.77 -27.11
CA TYR A 396 4.85 29.79 -28.16
C TYR A 396 5.80 30.98 -28.00
N LYS A 397 5.98 31.47 -26.76
CA LYS A 397 6.95 32.52 -26.47
C LYS A 397 8.38 32.08 -26.80
N ASP A 398 8.74 30.85 -26.38
CA ASP A 398 10.08 30.30 -26.65
C ASP A 398 10.30 30.10 -28.15
N LEU A 399 9.27 29.67 -28.89
CA LEU A 399 9.32 29.54 -30.37
C LEU A 399 9.53 30.91 -31.03
N LYS A 400 8.77 31.93 -30.60
CA LYS A 400 8.90 33.29 -31.11
C LYS A 400 10.27 33.90 -30.80
N THR A 401 10.78 33.64 -29.58
CA THR A 401 12.14 34.03 -29.20
C THR A 401 13.19 33.32 -30.02
N TYR A 402 12.98 32.01 -30.24
CA TYR A 402 13.84 31.19 -31.10
C TYR A 402 13.89 31.72 -32.53
N ASP A 403 12.76 32.11 -33.13
CA ASP A 403 12.69 32.68 -34.48
C ASP A 403 13.32 34.05 -34.53
N SER A 404 13.13 34.89 -33.50
CA SER A 404 13.74 36.25 -33.45
C SER A 404 15.27 36.23 -33.40
N HIS A 405 15.88 35.10 -32.97
CA HIS A 405 17.33 34.94 -32.93
C HIS A 405 17.89 34.14 -34.12
N GLN A 406 17.12 34.04 -35.21
CA GLN A 406 17.52 33.26 -36.40
C GLN A 406 18.83 33.79 -37.02
N ALA A 407 19.02 35.09 -37.03
CA ALA A 407 20.26 35.70 -37.53
C ALA A 407 21.48 35.30 -36.70
N THR A 408 21.36 35.39 -35.36
CA THR A 408 22.42 35.00 -34.43
C THR A 408 22.74 33.49 -34.51
N ARG A 409 21.72 32.64 -34.74
CA ARG A 409 21.91 31.20 -34.93
C ARG A 409 22.63 30.87 -36.24
N ASN A 410 22.28 31.56 -37.30
CA ASN A 410 22.96 31.41 -38.59
C ASN A 410 24.44 31.80 -38.49
N GLU A 411 24.71 32.90 -37.75
CA GLU A 411 26.08 33.35 -37.42
C GLU A 411 26.83 32.31 -36.57
N ALA A 412 26.18 31.79 -35.51
CA ALA A 412 26.74 30.73 -34.69
C ALA A 412 26.96 29.43 -35.49
N ALA A 413 26.05 29.06 -36.37
CA ALA A 413 26.20 27.90 -37.27
C ALA A 413 27.37 28.11 -38.24
N ALA A 414 27.56 29.31 -38.77
CA ALA A 414 28.71 29.63 -39.65
C ALA A 414 30.04 29.50 -38.84
N ILE A 415 30.07 30.01 -37.63
CA ILE A 415 31.23 29.88 -36.71
C ILE A 415 31.52 28.40 -36.40
N LEU A 416 30.46 27.64 -36.05
CA LEU A 416 30.57 26.18 -35.82
C LEU A 416 31.10 25.44 -37.06
N GLY A 417 30.64 25.84 -38.27
CA GLY A 417 31.16 25.33 -39.53
C GLY A 417 32.66 25.59 -39.72
N GLN A 418 33.11 26.79 -39.36
CA GLN A 418 34.52 27.13 -39.40
C GLN A 418 35.33 26.34 -38.34
N ILE A 419 34.79 26.20 -37.12
CA ILE A 419 35.41 25.40 -36.07
C ILE A 419 35.51 23.94 -36.52
N ASN A 420 34.47 23.36 -37.09
CA ASN A 420 34.52 21.98 -37.59
C ASN A 420 35.52 21.80 -38.73
N ALA A 421 35.65 22.78 -39.64
CA ALA A 421 36.63 22.75 -40.68
C ALA A 421 38.06 22.81 -40.13
N ILE A 422 38.29 23.70 -39.12
CA ILE A 422 39.58 23.79 -38.43
C ILE A 422 39.90 22.51 -37.65
N THR A 423 38.85 21.99 -36.92
CA THR A 423 38.99 20.72 -36.18
C THR A 423 39.28 19.54 -37.11
N GLY A 424 38.68 19.53 -38.28
CA GLY A 424 38.95 18.54 -39.35
C GLY A 424 40.41 18.64 -39.83
N SER A 425 40.90 19.86 -40.04
CA SER A 425 42.30 20.09 -40.46
C SER A 425 43.28 19.67 -39.34
N ILE A 426 42.93 19.94 -38.09
CA ILE A 426 43.76 19.51 -36.96
C ILE A 426 43.77 17.99 -36.83
N ALA A 427 42.59 17.33 -36.98
CA ALA A 427 42.50 15.88 -36.97
C ALA A 427 43.31 15.23 -38.11
N GLU A 428 43.31 15.85 -39.32
CA GLU A 428 44.08 15.40 -40.43
C GLU A 428 45.59 15.54 -40.17
N GLN A 429 46.00 16.67 -39.54
CA GLN A 429 47.41 16.83 -39.14
C GLN A 429 47.80 15.87 -38.03
N GLN A 430 46.90 15.66 -37.06
CA GLN A 430 47.14 14.68 -35.98
C GLN A 430 47.23 13.26 -36.52
N SER A 431 46.38 12.88 -37.50
CA SER A 431 46.48 11.58 -38.14
C SER A 431 47.76 11.37 -38.93
N ARG A 432 48.37 12.44 -39.45
CA ARG A 432 49.70 12.41 -40.11
C ARG A 432 50.85 12.30 -39.08
N LEU A 433 50.66 12.87 -37.86
CA LEU A 433 51.62 12.79 -36.79
C LEU A 433 51.58 11.45 -36.03
N GLN A 434 50.40 10.84 -35.93
CA GLN A 434 50.20 9.59 -35.20
C GLN A 434 51.18 8.45 -35.62
N PRO A 435 51.41 8.17 -36.92
CA PRO A 435 52.36 7.11 -37.29
C PRO A 435 53.80 7.47 -36.89
N LEU A 436 54.14 8.75 -36.87
CA LEU A 436 55.48 9.20 -36.40
C LEU A 436 55.63 9.07 -34.90
N GLU A 437 54.58 9.40 -34.14
CA GLU A 437 54.56 9.18 -32.70
C GLU A 437 54.62 7.69 -32.33
N ASP A 438 53.88 6.86 -33.08
CA ASP A 438 53.89 5.40 -32.90
C ASP A 438 55.27 4.81 -33.25
N GLU A 439 55.95 5.34 -34.24
CA GLU A 439 57.30 4.93 -34.60
C GLU A 439 58.32 5.35 -33.52
N ILE A 440 58.20 6.59 -33.00
CA ILE A 440 59.00 7.06 -31.86
C ILE A 440 58.71 6.22 -30.61
N LYS A 441 57.45 5.93 -30.33
CA LYS A 441 57.06 5.13 -29.20
C LYS A 441 57.57 3.71 -29.29
N LYS A 442 57.60 3.12 -30.49
CA LYS A 442 58.16 1.80 -30.75
C LYS A 442 59.67 1.76 -30.53
N TYR A 443 60.40 2.82 -30.88
CA TYR A 443 61.81 2.95 -30.56
C TYR A 443 62.01 3.18 -29.05
N MET A 444 61.15 3.97 -28.39
CA MET A 444 61.26 4.24 -26.97
C MET A 444 60.85 3.04 -26.11
N GLU A 445 59.93 2.17 -26.58
CA GLU A 445 59.57 0.94 -25.87
C GLU A 445 60.77 0.02 -25.65
N SER A 446 61.72 -0.02 -26.57
CA SER A 446 62.93 -0.79 -26.41
C SER A 446 63.81 -0.30 -25.24
N PHE A 447 63.61 0.93 -24.80
CA PHE A 447 64.34 1.54 -23.68
C PHE A 447 63.58 1.53 -22.36
N LYS A 448 62.30 1.31 -22.41
CA LYS A 448 61.39 1.39 -21.24
C LYS A 448 61.81 0.44 -20.11
N TYR A 449 62.27 -0.71 -20.46
CA TYR A 449 62.68 -1.75 -19.49
C TYR A 449 64.20 -1.86 -19.28
N ARG A 450 64.98 -0.93 -19.81
CA ARG A 450 66.48 -0.97 -19.69
C ARG A 450 66.95 -0.96 -18.23
N GLN A 451 66.16 -0.31 -17.34
CA GLN A 451 66.52 -0.25 -15.92
C GLN A 451 65.87 -1.35 -15.08
N ALA A 452 64.92 -2.10 -15.62
CA ALA A 452 64.21 -3.12 -14.87
C ALA A 452 65.11 -4.28 -14.41
N VAL A 453 66.02 -4.73 -15.29
CA VAL A 453 66.92 -5.85 -14.94
C VAL A 453 67.95 -5.44 -13.87
N PRO A 454 68.58 -4.28 -13.98
CA PRO A 454 69.47 -3.81 -12.89
C PRO A 454 68.72 -3.62 -11.57
N GLN A 455 67.52 -2.98 -11.59
CA GLN A 455 66.70 -2.78 -10.38
C GLN A 455 66.27 -4.10 -9.77
N PHE A 456 65.97 -5.07 -10.62
CA PHE A 456 65.61 -6.41 -10.17
C PHE A 456 66.80 -7.10 -9.45
N VAL A 457 68.00 -7.10 -10.07
CA VAL A 457 69.18 -7.68 -9.44
C VAL A 457 69.48 -6.98 -8.12
N GLU A 458 69.42 -5.66 -8.08
CA GLU A 458 69.61 -4.89 -6.85
C GLU A 458 68.62 -5.27 -5.75
N THR A 459 67.32 -5.39 -6.08
CA THR A 459 66.29 -5.80 -5.15
C THR A 459 66.49 -7.23 -4.65
N LEU A 460 66.90 -8.12 -5.55
CA LEU A 460 67.23 -9.51 -5.22
C LEU A 460 68.40 -9.56 -4.20
N VAL A 461 69.49 -8.83 -4.45
CA VAL A 461 70.58 -8.78 -3.54
C VAL A 461 70.26 -8.25 -2.16
N LYS A 462 69.37 -7.24 -2.11
CA LYS A 462 68.80 -6.68 -0.85
C LYS A 462 67.90 -7.68 -0.09
N CYS A 463 67.28 -8.62 -0.75
CA CYS A 463 66.47 -9.68 -0.12
C CYS A 463 67.34 -10.80 0.47
N LEU A 464 68.59 -10.99 -0.01
CA LEU A 464 69.48 -11.97 0.52
C LEU A 464 69.95 -11.59 1.94
N PRO A 465 70.31 -12.57 2.77
CA PRO A 465 70.87 -12.30 4.10
C PRO A 465 72.07 -11.38 4.01
N ASN A 466 72.06 -10.26 4.72
CA ASN A 466 73.06 -9.24 4.77
C ASN A 466 73.10 -8.56 6.15
N LYS A 467 74.02 -7.62 6.35
CA LYS A 467 74.22 -6.93 7.62
C LYS A 467 73.03 -6.11 8.10
N GLU A 468 72.18 -5.68 7.18
CA GLU A 468 70.95 -4.86 7.49
C GLU A 468 69.78 -5.71 7.91
N ASN A 469 69.60 -6.84 7.25
CA ASN A 469 68.44 -7.70 7.43
C ASN A 469 68.68 -8.96 8.28
N THR A 470 69.94 -9.17 8.77
CA THR A 470 70.35 -10.25 9.69
C THR A 470 71.18 -9.67 10.84
N PRO A 471 70.52 -8.85 11.71
CA PRO A 471 71.23 -8.10 12.74
C PRO A 471 72.00 -8.98 13.75
N GLU A 472 71.55 -10.23 13.93
CA GLU A 472 72.14 -11.21 14.85
C GLU A 472 73.57 -11.59 14.45
N GLN A 473 73.95 -11.43 13.19
CA GLN A 473 75.26 -11.75 12.66
C GLN A 473 75.91 -10.60 11.85
N LYS A 474 75.62 -9.36 12.24
CA LYS A 474 76.13 -8.15 11.58
C LYS A 474 77.65 -8.15 11.45
N ASP A 475 78.35 -8.50 12.54
CA ASP A 475 79.80 -8.57 12.57
C ASP A 475 80.34 -9.59 11.57
N LEU A 476 79.67 -10.70 11.35
CA LEU A 476 80.02 -11.69 10.36
C LEU A 476 79.98 -11.11 8.93
N TYR A 477 78.88 -10.38 8.61
CA TYR A 477 78.77 -9.77 7.29
C TYR A 477 79.80 -8.65 7.07
N GLU A 478 80.07 -7.83 8.09
CA GLU A 478 81.14 -6.82 8.03
C GLU A 478 82.47 -7.46 7.85
N ALA A 479 82.73 -8.59 8.50
CA ALA A 479 84.00 -9.33 8.32
C ALA A 479 84.08 -9.94 6.90
N VAL A 480 83.01 -10.41 6.32
CA VAL A 480 82.96 -10.92 4.93
C VAL A 480 83.20 -9.78 3.93
N GLU A 481 82.49 -8.64 4.09
CA GLU A 481 82.64 -7.47 3.21
C GLU A 481 84.08 -6.87 3.27
N SER A 482 84.72 -6.83 4.45
CA SER A 482 86.01 -6.29 4.64
C SER A 482 87.12 -7.30 4.32
N GLY A 483 86.77 -8.55 4.00
CA GLY A 483 87.80 -9.63 3.77
C GLY A 483 88.49 -10.08 5.02
N ASN A 484 87.99 -9.77 6.21
CA ASN A 484 88.54 -10.17 7.48
C ASN A 484 88.33 -11.66 7.79
N VAL A 485 89.24 -12.50 7.41
CA VAL A 485 89.17 -13.96 7.55
C VAL A 485 89.02 -14.38 9.00
N GLU A 486 89.74 -13.74 9.93
CA GLU A 486 89.65 -14.09 11.36
C GLU A 486 88.27 -13.80 11.95
N GLY A 487 87.69 -12.68 11.58
CA GLY A 487 86.33 -12.33 11.97
C GLY A 487 85.31 -13.34 11.43
N VAL A 488 85.50 -13.83 10.22
CA VAL A 488 84.62 -14.88 9.65
C VAL A 488 84.80 -16.21 10.35
N LEU A 489 86.02 -16.56 10.72
CA LEU A 489 86.39 -17.82 11.41
C LEU A 489 85.85 -17.84 12.87
N ALA A 490 85.67 -16.69 13.48
CA ALA A 490 85.21 -16.56 14.85
C ALA A 490 83.74 -17.15 15.02
N VAL A 491 82.98 -17.19 13.95
CA VAL A 491 81.66 -17.84 13.96
C VAL A 491 81.77 -19.27 13.46
N PRO A 492 81.38 -20.30 14.21
CA PRO A 492 81.43 -21.69 13.74
C PRO A 492 80.68 -21.88 12.39
N ARG A 493 81.35 -22.63 11.49
CA ARG A 493 80.86 -22.79 10.12
C ARG A 493 79.36 -23.18 10.01
N PRO A 494 78.83 -24.13 10.82
CA PRO A 494 77.40 -24.51 10.77
C PRO A 494 76.41 -23.43 11.26
N GLU A 495 76.90 -22.39 11.91
CA GLU A 495 76.15 -21.29 12.49
C GLU A 495 76.18 -20.03 11.63
N ARG A 496 76.98 -20.00 10.57
CA ARG A 496 77.08 -18.84 9.66
C ARG A 496 75.91 -18.74 8.75
N LYS A 497 75.08 -17.75 8.96
CA LYS A 497 73.90 -17.46 8.14
C LYS A 497 74.29 -16.76 6.81
N LEU A 498 75.19 -17.34 6.06
CA LEU A 498 75.63 -16.83 4.77
C LEU A 498 74.93 -17.62 3.64
N LEU A 499 74.54 -16.95 2.59
CA LEU A 499 73.97 -17.55 1.39
C LEU A 499 74.79 -17.09 0.18
N PHE A 500 75.36 -18.05 -0.54
CA PHE A 500 76.18 -17.80 -1.73
C PHE A 500 75.36 -18.21 -2.98
N ILE A 501 75.07 -17.26 -3.85
CA ILE A 501 74.38 -17.51 -5.09
C ILE A 501 75.37 -17.95 -6.14
N THR A 502 75.12 -19.11 -6.75
CA THR A 502 75.92 -19.67 -7.80
C THR A 502 75.37 -19.41 -9.18
N ARG A 503 74.06 -19.29 -9.28
CA ARG A 503 73.38 -19.08 -10.55
C ARG A 503 72.10 -18.31 -10.34
N ILE A 504 71.81 -17.41 -11.26
CA ILE A 504 70.51 -16.80 -11.43
C ILE A 504 70.10 -17.06 -12.90
N ALA A 505 68.99 -17.77 -13.11
CA ALA A 505 68.44 -17.97 -14.45
C ALA A 505 67.12 -17.27 -14.50
N MET A 506 66.92 -16.49 -15.55
CA MET A 506 65.68 -15.71 -15.75
C MET A 506 65.20 -15.97 -17.16
N GLU A 507 63.92 -16.32 -17.29
CA GLU A 507 63.27 -16.61 -18.58
C GLU A 507 62.00 -15.78 -18.71
N TYR A 508 61.83 -15.11 -19.83
CA TYR A 508 60.63 -14.30 -20.11
C TYR A 508 59.48 -15.20 -20.54
N SER A 509 58.28 -14.89 -20.07
CA SER A 509 57.06 -15.54 -20.48
C SER A 509 55.92 -14.53 -20.75
N ASP A 510 55.19 -14.76 -21.81
CA ASP A 510 54.03 -13.97 -22.16
C ASP A 510 52.80 -14.32 -21.28
N ASP A 511 52.80 -15.48 -20.63
CA ASP A 511 51.76 -15.95 -19.72
C ASP A 511 52.42 -16.62 -18.50
N LEU A 512 52.47 -15.90 -17.40
CA LEU A 512 53.07 -16.37 -16.16
C LEU A 512 52.30 -17.52 -15.50
N ALA A 513 51.01 -17.64 -15.75
CA ALA A 513 50.23 -18.73 -15.22
C ALA A 513 50.61 -20.09 -15.81
N LYS A 514 51.12 -20.11 -17.05
CA LYS A 514 51.56 -21.31 -17.77
C LYS A 514 53.09 -21.41 -17.93
N ALA A 515 53.82 -20.43 -17.42
CA ALA A 515 55.25 -20.37 -17.55
C ALA A 515 55.94 -21.59 -16.95
N LYS A 516 56.95 -22.09 -17.64
CA LYS A 516 57.84 -23.14 -17.15
C LYS A 516 59.06 -22.49 -16.49
N PHE A 517 59.49 -23.06 -15.38
CA PHE A 517 60.71 -22.57 -14.72
C PHE A 517 61.96 -23.09 -15.42
N PRO A 518 63.04 -22.30 -15.44
CA PRO A 518 64.31 -22.77 -15.90
C PRO A 518 64.73 -24.06 -15.18
N GLN A 519 65.25 -25.03 -15.91
CA GLN A 519 65.63 -26.34 -15.34
C GLN A 519 67.02 -26.22 -14.70
N PRO A 520 67.21 -26.85 -13.53
CA PRO A 520 68.52 -26.91 -12.92
C PRO A 520 69.56 -27.69 -13.82
N GLY A 521 70.72 -27.11 -14.04
CA GLY A 521 71.79 -27.82 -14.71
C GLY A 521 71.82 -27.77 -16.25
N THR A 522 70.89 -27.14 -16.94
CA THR A 522 70.97 -26.92 -18.39
C THR A 522 71.89 -25.73 -18.71
N GLN A 523 73.07 -26.01 -19.24
CA GLN A 523 73.95 -24.98 -19.85
C GLN A 523 73.27 -24.54 -21.17
N ASP A 524 72.77 -23.33 -21.18
CA ASP A 524 72.28 -22.76 -22.42
C ASP A 524 73.43 -22.33 -23.29
N ARG A 525 73.72 -23.14 -24.32
CA ARG A 525 74.60 -22.77 -25.41
C ARG A 525 73.76 -22.10 -26.49
N THR A 526 74.17 -20.86 -26.82
CA THR A 526 73.86 -20.10 -28.02
C THR A 526 72.71 -19.07 -27.91
N MET A 527 73.05 -17.88 -27.56
CA MET A 527 72.49 -16.71 -28.16
C MET A 527 72.89 -16.56 -29.62
N THR A 528 72.17 -17.10 -30.55
CA THR A 528 72.32 -16.66 -31.93
C THR A 528 71.15 -15.72 -32.23
N PRO A 529 71.33 -14.49 -32.71
CA PRO A 529 70.29 -13.59 -33.05
C PRO A 529 69.54 -14.11 -34.30
N ARG A 530 68.27 -14.54 -34.13
CA ARG A 530 67.44 -14.82 -35.25
C ARG A 530 67.15 -13.51 -36.00
N ARG A 531 67.77 -13.36 -37.19
CA ARG A 531 67.43 -12.37 -38.18
C ARG A 531 65.97 -12.66 -38.60
N ARG A 532 65.04 -11.77 -38.22
CA ARG A 532 63.73 -11.72 -38.82
C ARG A 532 63.87 -11.07 -40.21
N THR A 533 63.60 -11.80 -41.27
CA THR A 533 63.37 -11.28 -42.61
C THR A 533 62.11 -10.45 -42.61
N PRO A 534 62.10 -9.24 -43.16
CA PRO A 534 60.89 -8.46 -43.28
C PRO A 534 59.97 -9.09 -44.34
N THR A 535 58.76 -9.51 -43.94
CA THR A 535 57.69 -9.87 -44.88
C THR A 535 57.09 -8.58 -45.44
N MET A 536 57.16 -8.41 -46.75
CA MET A 536 56.51 -7.30 -47.47
C MET A 536 54.98 -7.34 -47.27
N PRO A 537 54.28 -6.20 -47.14
CA PRO A 537 52.86 -6.16 -47.07
C PRO A 537 52.25 -6.47 -48.45
N ILE A 538 51.30 -7.39 -48.47
CA ILE A 538 50.46 -7.67 -49.63
C ILE A 538 49.50 -6.48 -49.79
N LEU A 539 49.59 -5.79 -50.94
CA LEU A 539 48.56 -4.80 -51.35
C LEU A 539 47.27 -5.55 -51.61
N ILE A 540 46.24 -5.25 -50.81
CA ILE A 540 44.88 -5.63 -51.03
C ILE A 540 44.21 -4.47 -51.77
N ASP A 541 43.64 -4.80 -52.98
CA ASP A 541 42.95 -3.94 -53.90
C ASP A 541 41.66 -3.36 -53.27
N PRO A 542 41.39 -2.02 -53.36
CA PRO A 542 40.28 -1.38 -52.67
C PRO A 542 38.90 -1.58 -53.32
N MET A 543 38.72 -2.50 -54.28
CA MET A 543 37.48 -2.57 -55.10
C MET A 543 36.50 -3.69 -54.76
N LEU A 544 36.53 -4.31 -53.58
CA LEU A 544 35.64 -5.41 -53.24
C LEU A 544 34.77 -5.17 -52.00
N GLU A 545 34.56 -3.93 -51.59
CA GLU A 545 33.76 -3.61 -50.39
C GLU A 545 32.48 -2.80 -50.68
N MET A 546 31.94 -2.92 -51.89
CA MET A 546 30.70 -2.27 -52.30
C MET A 546 29.60 -3.25 -52.71
N MET A 547 29.26 -4.23 -51.85
CA MET A 547 27.98 -4.98 -52.00
C MET A 547 27.63 -5.71 -50.71
N GLN A 548 27.11 -4.99 -49.73
CA GLN A 548 26.19 -5.58 -48.75
C GLN A 548 25.05 -4.60 -48.45
N PRO A 549 23.78 -5.06 -48.39
CA PRO A 549 22.62 -4.22 -48.13
C PRO A 549 22.52 -3.82 -46.65
N PRO A 550 21.86 -2.69 -46.32
CA PRO A 550 21.76 -2.18 -44.96
C PRO A 550 20.84 -3.05 -44.12
N VAL A 551 21.36 -3.51 -42.99
CA VAL A 551 20.58 -4.15 -41.92
C VAL A 551 19.98 -3.05 -41.08
N MET A 552 18.64 -3.00 -40.96
CA MET A 552 17.91 -2.17 -40.05
C MET A 552 18.23 -2.51 -38.58
N PRO A 553 18.35 -1.54 -37.69
CA PRO A 553 18.46 -1.84 -36.25
C PRO A 553 17.08 -2.09 -35.67
N GLY A 554 16.82 -3.33 -35.30
CA GLY A 554 15.75 -3.72 -34.41
C GLY A 554 16.08 -3.27 -32.99
N GLY A 555 15.24 -2.37 -32.45
CA GLY A 555 15.36 -1.96 -31.06
C GLY A 555 14.91 -3.09 -30.12
N ASP A 556 15.80 -3.50 -29.27
CA ASP A 556 15.46 -4.32 -28.10
C ASP A 556 15.76 -3.50 -26.84
N MET A 557 14.71 -3.14 -26.12
CA MET A 557 14.80 -2.47 -24.84
C MET A 557 15.07 -3.53 -23.76
N GLY A 558 16.35 -3.83 -23.54
CA GLY A 558 16.80 -4.62 -22.39
C GLY A 558 17.01 -3.75 -21.17
N ILE A 559 16.29 -4.08 -20.12
CA ILE A 559 16.43 -3.56 -18.77
C ILE A 559 17.85 -3.89 -18.24
N PRO A 560 18.58 -2.98 -17.59
CA PRO A 560 19.87 -3.32 -16.99
C PRO A 560 19.65 -4.24 -15.78
N GLY A 561 20.05 -5.48 -15.92
CA GLY A 561 20.15 -6.44 -14.83
C GLY A 561 21.32 -6.11 -13.90
N ALA A 562 21.13 -6.30 -12.61
CA ALA A 562 22.12 -6.19 -11.56
C ALA A 562 23.36 -7.07 -11.81
N PRO A 563 24.57 -6.66 -11.37
CA PRO A 563 25.78 -7.45 -11.55
C PRO A 563 25.75 -8.69 -10.66
N MET A 564 25.91 -9.84 -11.29
CA MET A 564 26.22 -11.12 -10.63
C MET A 564 27.62 -11.07 -10.00
N PRO A 565 27.87 -11.75 -8.87
CA PRO A 565 29.17 -11.74 -8.19
C PRO A 565 30.22 -12.47 -9.00
N GLY A 566 31.38 -11.82 -9.07
CA GLY A 566 32.50 -12.08 -9.90
C GLY A 566 33.04 -13.50 -9.95
N THR A 567 33.23 -13.99 -11.13
CA THR A 567 34.30 -14.91 -11.49
C THR A 567 35.63 -14.16 -11.32
N GLN A 568 36.49 -14.65 -10.46
CA GLN A 568 37.86 -14.18 -10.37
C GLN A 568 38.51 -14.36 -11.76
N THR A 569 38.76 -13.27 -12.47
CA THR A 569 39.61 -13.24 -13.64
C THR A 569 41.01 -13.57 -13.15
N GLU A 570 41.55 -14.75 -13.53
CA GLU A 570 42.94 -15.06 -13.40
C GLU A 570 43.73 -13.93 -14.04
N LYS A 571 44.62 -13.28 -13.23
CA LYS A 571 45.53 -12.25 -13.74
C LYS A 571 46.53 -12.94 -14.66
N THR A 572 46.29 -12.95 -15.96
CA THR A 572 47.30 -13.33 -16.95
C THR A 572 48.26 -12.16 -17.11
N GLY A 573 49.47 -12.30 -16.62
CA GLY A 573 50.51 -11.28 -16.71
C GLY A 573 51.73 -11.75 -17.54
N MET A 574 52.32 -10.86 -18.31
CA MET A 574 53.63 -11.05 -18.91
C MET A 574 54.72 -10.80 -17.85
N GLY A 575 55.79 -11.56 -17.87
CA GLY A 575 56.88 -11.34 -16.92
C GLY A 575 57.99 -12.37 -17.03
N PHE A 576 58.73 -12.52 -15.96
CA PHE A 576 59.92 -13.39 -15.91
C PHE A 576 59.75 -14.47 -14.85
N THR A 577 60.12 -15.69 -15.16
CA THR A 577 60.37 -16.74 -14.19
C THR A 577 61.80 -16.69 -13.74
N LEU A 578 62.04 -16.89 -12.45
CA LEU A 578 63.36 -16.79 -11.83
C LEU A 578 63.70 -18.11 -11.15
N LEU A 579 64.92 -18.58 -11.41
CA LEU A 579 65.54 -19.67 -10.68
C LEU A 579 66.85 -19.18 -10.06
N ILE A 580 66.91 -19.26 -8.74
CA ILE A 580 68.15 -18.92 -7.98
C ILE A 580 68.72 -20.18 -7.39
N GLU A 581 69.94 -20.50 -7.73
CA GLU A 581 70.71 -21.62 -7.19
C GLU A 581 71.80 -21.06 -6.30
N GLY A 582 72.07 -21.69 -5.16
CA GLY A 582 73.04 -21.25 -4.22
C GLY A 582 73.37 -22.31 -3.17
N TYR A 583 74.22 -22.01 -2.30
CA TYR A 583 74.61 -22.86 -1.16
C TYR A 583 74.85 -22.03 0.10
N SER A 584 74.67 -22.68 1.24
CA SER A 584 74.91 -22.05 2.54
C SER A 584 75.70 -23.02 3.47
N PRO A 585 76.56 -22.52 4.27
CA PRO A 585 77.20 -23.32 5.33
C PRO A 585 76.33 -23.49 6.56
N TYR A 586 75.24 -22.77 6.64
CA TYR A 586 74.31 -22.77 7.77
C TYR A 586 73.55 -24.09 7.89
N ARG A 587 73.61 -24.68 9.11
CA ARG A 587 73.02 -26.03 9.34
C ARG A 587 71.47 -26.08 9.12
N LYS A 588 70.81 -25.01 9.44
CA LYS A 588 69.32 -24.94 9.33
C LYS A 588 68.93 -24.03 8.19
N ILE A 589 69.31 -24.40 6.99
CA ILE A 589 69.05 -23.57 5.79
C ILE A 589 67.63 -23.27 5.51
N SER A 590 66.66 -24.17 5.84
CA SER A 590 65.29 -23.97 5.70
C SER A 590 64.77 -22.78 6.55
N GLU A 591 65.33 -22.59 7.76
CA GLU A 591 64.99 -21.44 8.60
C GLU A 591 65.55 -20.12 8.01
N LEU A 592 66.64 -20.17 7.25
CA LEU A 592 67.21 -19.01 6.58
C LEU A 592 66.33 -18.60 5.35
N LEU A 593 65.78 -19.59 4.66
CA LEU A 593 64.96 -19.35 3.48
C LEU A 593 63.54 -18.99 3.83
N ASP A 594 62.88 -19.79 4.69
CA ASP A 594 61.49 -19.59 5.08
C ASP A 594 61.25 -20.06 6.52
N PRO A 595 61.49 -19.22 7.54
CA PRO A 595 61.32 -19.57 8.94
C PRO A 595 59.83 -19.71 9.28
N VAL A 596 59.44 -20.75 10.02
CA VAL A 596 58.07 -21.03 10.46
C VAL A 596 57.60 -19.94 11.44
N SER A 597 56.47 -19.29 11.13
CA SER A 597 55.79 -18.28 11.97
C SER A 597 56.63 -17.05 12.37
N VAL A 598 56.82 -16.13 11.46
CA VAL A 598 57.64 -14.92 11.65
C VAL A 598 56.81 -13.66 11.81
N GLY A 599 55.69 -13.54 12.08
CA GLY A 599 54.94 -12.31 12.34
C GLY A 599 55.34 -11.08 11.49
N GLU A 600 55.12 -9.86 12.00
CA GLU A 600 55.45 -8.60 11.29
C GLU A 600 56.91 -8.12 11.48
N ASP A 601 57.71 -8.85 12.24
CA ASP A 601 59.09 -8.47 12.51
C ASP A 601 60.00 -8.79 11.29
N GLN A 602 60.31 -7.76 10.49
CA GLN A 602 61.10 -7.85 9.26
C GLN A 602 62.52 -8.38 9.48
N SER A 603 63.08 -8.22 10.69
CA SER A 603 64.43 -8.72 11.02
C SER A 603 64.49 -10.25 11.06
N ARG A 604 63.41 -10.90 11.24
CA ARG A 604 63.28 -12.36 11.32
C ARG A 604 62.78 -13.02 10.01
N TRP A 605 62.51 -12.22 8.98
CA TRP A 605 62.07 -12.73 7.69
C TRP A 605 63.15 -13.49 6.95
N GLY A 606 62.83 -14.66 6.44
CA GLY A 606 63.68 -15.41 5.54
C GLY A 606 63.70 -14.84 4.11
N VAL A 607 64.48 -15.42 3.25
CA VAL A 607 64.62 -14.94 1.86
C VAL A 607 63.32 -15.01 1.12
N VAL A 608 62.54 -16.11 1.24
CA VAL A 608 61.27 -16.32 0.57
C VAL A 608 60.20 -15.33 1.11
N THR A 609 60.13 -15.21 2.44
CA THR A 609 59.22 -14.25 3.10
C THR A 609 59.46 -12.82 2.64
N ARG A 610 60.71 -12.42 2.38
CA ARG A 610 61.05 -11.11 1.84
C ARG A 610 60.59 -10.93 0.40
N PHE A 611 60.75 -11.97 -0.42
CA PHE A 611 60.22 -11.94 -1.79
C PHE A 611 58.72 -11.82 -1.82
N GLU A 612 58.00 -12.52 -0.94
CA GLU A 612 56.55 -12.41 -0.84
C GLU A 612 56.06 -11.01 -0.41
N ASN A 613 56.90 -10.29 0.33
CA ASN A 613 56.60 -8.96 0.83
C ASN A 613 57.39 -7.84 0.15
N LEU A 614 57.80 -8.01 -1.10
CA LEU A 614 58.56 -7.02 -1.84
C LEU A 614 58.00 -5.61 -1.82
N ALA A 615 56.67 -5.49 -2.04
CA ALA A 615 55.98 -4.21 -2.03
C ALA A 615 56.03 -3.47 -0.67
N LYS A 616 56.17 -4.22 0.42
CA LYS A 616 56.28 -3.65 1.77
C LYS A 616 57.76 -3.24 2.07
N LEU A 617 58.69 -4.01 1.56
CA LEU A 617 60.11 -3.74 1.78
C LEU A 617 60.65 -2.64 0.88
N PHE A 618 60.17 -2.60 -0.35
CA PHE A 618 60.69 -1.68 -1.37
C PHE A 618 59.53 -0.95 -2.06
N PRO A 619 58.87 0.04 -1.42
CA PRO A 619 57.80 0.78 -2.04
C PRO A 619 58.31 1.53 -3.28
N GLY A 620 57.65 1.29 -4.43
CA GLY A 620 57.96 1.96 -5.70
C GLY A 620 58.78 1.14 -6.69
N ILE A 621 59.08 -0.11 -6.44
CA ILE A 621 59.65 -1.01 -7.45
C ILE A 621 58.67 -1.28 -8.58
N PRO A 622 59.14 -1.36 -9.86
CA PRO A 622 58.26 -1.51 -11.03
C PRO A 622 57.81 -2.95 -11.31
N PHE A 623 57.90 -3.82 -10.34
CA PHE A 623 57.57 -5.24 -10.47
C PHE A 623 56.97 -5.79 -9.18
N GLU A 624 56.14 -6.81 -9.33
CA GLU A 624 55.48 -7.51 -8.23
C GLU A 624 55.63 -9.03 -8.38
N LEU A 625 55.48 -9.76 -7.29
CA LEU A 625 55.49 -11.21 -7.31
C LEU A 625 54.16 -11.73 -7.93
N PHE A 626 54.26 -12.63 -8.91
CA PHE A 626 53.13 -13.34 -9.47
C PHE A 626 52.83 -14.60 -8.65
N ASP A 627 51.61 -14.68 -8.15
CA ASP A 627 51.17 -15.72 -7.22
C ASP A 627 50.80 -17.03 -7.93
N ARG A 628 51.50 -18.14 -7.65
CA ARG A 628 51.24 -19.47 -8.18
C ARG A 628 51.21 -20.50 -7.06
N HIS A 629 50.00 -21.10 -6.89
CA HIS A 629 49.77 -22.08 -5.81
C HIS A 629 50.30 -23.50 -6.09
N ASP A 630 50.68 -23.79 -7.34
CA ASP A 630 51.07 -25.11 -7.80
C ASP A 630 52.56 -25.38 -7.71
N VAL A 631 53.36 -24.40 -7.27
CA VAL A 631 54.81 -24.48 -7.23
C VAL A 631 55.36 -24.28 -5.82
N ALA A 632 56.32 -25.11 -5.44
CA ALA A 632 57.07 -24.92 -4.19
C ALA A 632 58.13 -23.84 -4.36
N HIS A 633 58.25 -22.92 -3.36
CA HIS A 633 59.10 -21.76 -3.45
C HIS A 633 60.58 -22.09 -3.40
N PHE A 634 60.94 -23.17 -2.75
CA PHE A 634 62.32 -23.60 -2.70
C PHE A 634 62.49 -25.11 -2.45
N LYS A 635 63.65 -25.60 -2.78
CA LYS A 635 64.01 -26.98 -2.57
C LYS A 635 65.38 -26.98 -1.96
N VAL A 636 65.59 -27.70 -0.86
CA VAL A 636 66.90 -27.82 -0.19
C VAL A 636 67.42 -29.23 -0.37
N GLU A 637 68.66 -29.32 -0.81
CA GLU A 637 69.42 -30.57 -0.93
C GLU A 637 70.58 -30.56 0.02
N THR A 638 70.74 -31.52 0.90
CA THR A 638 71.78 -31.58 1.89
C THR A 638 72.88 -32.60 1.51
N GLY A 639 74.11 -32.25 1.76
CA GLY A 639 75.26 -33.15 1.54
C GLY A 639 76.56 -32.41 1.18
N LEU A 640 77.53 -33.18 0.91
CA LEU A 640 78.83 -32.67 0.42
C LEU A 640 78.80 -32.51 -1.10
N VAL A 641 79.04 -31.32 -1.61
CA VAL A 641 79.19 -31.08 -3.05
C VAL A 641 80.68 -31.35 -3.43
N ASP A 642 80.84 -32.17 -4.44
CA ASP A 642 82.11 -32.30 -5.13
C ASP A 642 82.21 -31.10 -6.09
N LEU A 643 82.84 -30.05 -5.60
CA LEU A 643 82.99 -28.80 -6.32
C LEU A 643 84.15 -28.89 -7.27
N ASP A 644 83.91 -28.76 -8.56
CA ASP A 644 84.95 -28.57 -9.56
C ASP A 644 85.73 -27.30 -9.17
N SER A 645 87.03 -27.48 -8.97
CA SER A 645 87.93 -26.46 -8.50
C SER A 645 88.02 -25.19 -9.38
N LYS A 646 87.38 -25.21 -10.55
CA LYS A 646 87.35 -24.08 -11.48
C LYS A 646 86.08 -23.22 -11.32
N THR A 647 85.07 -23.73 -10.70
CA THR A 647 83.75 -23.07 -10.65
C THR A 647 83.29 -22.67 -9.25
N VAL A 648 83.88 -23.32 -8.21
CA VAL A 648 83.48 -23.03 -6.82
C VAL A 648 84.71 -23.07 -5.92
N PRO A 649 84.79 -22.16 -4.95
CA PRO A 649 85.96 -22.13 -4.01
C PRO A 649 86.06 -23.43 -3.19
N PRO A 650 87.29 -23.98 -2.98
CA PRO A 650 87.41 -25.23 -2.23
C PRO A 650 86.94 -25.10 -0.78
N GLY A 651 86.26 -26.15 -0.31
CA GLY A 651 85.81 -26.22 1.07
C GLY A 651 84.34 -25.89 1.31
N ILE A 652 83.57 -25.70 0.25
CA ILE A 652 82.18 -25.43 0.33
C ILE A 652 81.37 -26.75 0.19
N GLY A 653 80.52 -27.07 1.18
CA GLY A 653 79.64 -28.25 1.15
C GLY A 653 78.48 -28.06 0.30
N ILE A 654 78.05 -29.11 -0.40
CA ILE A 654 76.80 -29.15 -1.16
C ILE A 654 75.71 -29.91 -0.38
N ILE A 655 74.59 -29.42 -0.42
CA ILE A 655 73.39 -30.02 0.17
C ILE A 655 72.80 -31.07 -0.79
N LYS A 656 72.76 -32.35 -0.40
CA LYS A 656 72.28 -33.45 -1.23
C LYS A 656 70.92 -34.01 -0.78
N GLU A 657 70.54 -33.70 0.44
CA GLU A 657 69.23 -34.16 0.95
C GLU A 657 68.08 -33.24 0.47
N VAL A 658 67.01 -33.85 -0.01
CA VAL A 658 65.86 -33.09 -0.50
C VAL A 658 64.80 -32.96 0.59
N GLU A 659 64.74 -31.80 1.20
CA GLU A 659 63.71 -31.49 2.16
C GLU A 659 62.52 -30.80 1.43
N ARG A 660 61.37 -31.45 1.38
CA ARG A 660 60.13 -30.81 0.86
C ARG A 660 59.52 -30.00 1.96
N VAL A 661 59.59 -28.71 1.83
CA VAL A 661 58.86 -27.82 2.74
C VAL A 661 57.36 -27.86 2.43
N PRO A 662 56.50 -28.07 3.41
CA PRO A 662 55.09 -28.06 3.18
C PRO A 662 54.68 -26.71 2.62
N LYS A 663 53.77 -26.74 1.63
CA LYS A 663 53.20 -25.54 0.99
C LYS A 663 52.53 -24.67 2.06
N PRO A 664 52.83 -23.37 2.17
CA PRO A 664 52.17 -22.50 3.11
C PRO A 664 50.66 -22.49 2.84
N THR A 665 49.89 -22.33 3.90
CA THR A 665 48.42 -22.29 3.83
C THR A 665 47.90 -21.00 3.16
N SER A 666 48.77 -20.03 2.91
CA SER A 666 48.47 -18.79 2.17
C SER A 666 49.06 -18.89 0.77
N PRO A 667 48.34 -18.34 -0.24
CA PRO A 667 48.86 -18.32 -1.59
C PRO A 667 50.16 -17.51 -1.68
N THR A 668 51.20 -18.15 -2.07
CA THR A 668 52.50 -17.55 -2.21
C THR A 668 52.94 -17.64 -3.67
N GLY A 669 53.37 -16.52 -4.20
CA GLY A 669 53.74 -16.41 -5.59
C GLY A 669 55.17 -16.85 -5.87
N VAL A 670 55.43 -17.19 -7.08
CA VAL A 670 56.77 -17.38 -7.61
C VAL A 670 57.21 -16.09 -8.26
N ALA A 671 58.41 -15.68 -8.02
CA ALA A 671 58.98 -14.50 -8.65
C ALA A 671 58.92 -14.66 -10.18
N ALA A 672 57.97 -13.97 -10.79
CA ALA A 672 57.81 -13.95 -12.22
C ALA A 672 57.60 -12.50 -12.66
N MET A 673 58.40 -12.04 -13.61
CA MET A 673 58.39 -10.69 -14.16
C MET A 673 58.48 -10.67 -15.66
#